data_0e36b5c4a0e70d743044aca899dc91b4
#
_entry.id   0e36b5c4a0e70d743044aca899dc91b4
#
_cell.length_a   1.000
_cell.length_b   1.000
_cell.length_c   1.000
_cell.angle_alpha   90.00
_cell.angle_beta   90.00
_cell.angle_gamma   90.00
#
_symmetry.space_group_name_H-M   'P 1'
#
loop_
_entity.id
_entity.type
_entity.pdbx_description
1 polymer ?
#
loop_
_entity_poly.entity_id
_entity_poly.type
_entity_poly.pdbx_seq_one_letter_code
_entity_poly.pdbx_strand_id
1 'polypeptide(L)'
;MMTANEIRDSFKKFFESKGHVIVPSAPMVIKDDPTLMFTNAGMNQWKDIILGTKDPEPRRRTDSQKCLRVSGKHNDLEEVGHDTYHHTMFEMLGNWSFGDYFKEGAIDYAWEYLVDVLKLNPADLYVTVFEGSPEDGIPRDDEAAKYWAKHLPADHIIDGNKHDNFWEMGETGPCGPCSEIHVDSRSNEEKAQTPGRELVNKDNPQVIEIWNIVFMQFQRKSDGSLSPLSMHVIDTGMGFERLVRMLQGKNSNYDTDIFQPTIKEIERLSGKKYGFTTPSGKNGEAKTEQEKIDIAMRVIADHMRAVAFSIADSQLPGNAKAGYVIRRILRRAVRYAYTFLNQKEAFIYKLLNTFIHEMGGAYPELTAQRELIIRVIKEEEDSFLRTLEKGINLLTNTMDEMKAQGKTELSGKEAFRLFDTYGFPLDLTELICREHGFSVDERQFEEEMAQQKARARNAAAVENSDWVVLREGEQKFVGYDYTEYECHILRYRKVTQKKNTFFELVLDHTPFYGEMGGQVGDQGVLVSEDETINIVDTKRENNQSIHIVKQLPKNVEADFMACVDTDKRDASAANHTATHLLDYALKQVLGEHCEQKGSYVSPDTLRFDFSHFQKVTDEELRQVERLVNDMIRQDFPCGEYRDTPLAEAKEMGAVALFGEKYGDKVRVIKFGPSCEFCGGIHATSTGRIGFFKIISESSVAAGVRRIEALTGKRCEETIYLLEDTVRDLKAMFNNAKDLRGVVEKYIQEHDAMRKQMENFRQQTVARLANSLVEGAETVNGVKVVKAVLPVEPASAKDIVFKVRAAIPEKLVCVLGSTYENKPLLSIMLSDDMVKDHDLNAGTIIREAARLIKGGGGGQPHYAQAGGKDVEGVTAAVDKAVELANLH
;
A
#
# COMPACT_ATOMS: atom_id res chain seq x y z
N MET A 1 -7.10 -9.28 -40.73
CA MET A 1 -6.83 -9.69 -39.34
C MET A 1 -7.40 -8.59 -38.47
N MET A 2 -8.28 -8.92 -37.52
CA MET A 2 -8.90 -7.94 -36.67
C MET A 2 -7.89 -7.44 -35.61
N THR A 3 -7.94 -6.14 -35.32
CA THR A 3 -7.19 -5.53 -34.21
C THR A 3 -7.87 -5.83 -32.86
N ALA A 4 -7.15 -5.70 -31.79
CA ALA A 4 -7.69 -5.86 -30.43
C ALA A 4 -8.92 -4.95 -30.17
N ASN A 5 -8.87 -3.69 -30.62
CA ASN A 5 -9.98 -2.75 -30.49
C ASN A 5 -11.22 -3.21 -31.30
N GLU A 6 -11.03 -3.68 -32.53
CA GLU A 6 -12.13 -4.21 -33.35
C GLU A 6 -12.77 -5.46 -32.72
N ILE A 7 -11.97 -6.33 -32.08
CA ILE A 7 -12.46 -7.53 -31.40
C ILE A 7 -13.31 -7.13 -30.18
N ARG A 8 -12.81 -6.21 -29.34
CA ARG A 8 -13.54 -5.70 -28.18
C ARG A 8 -14.88 -5.07 -28.56
N ASP A 9 -14.87 -4.26 -29.60
CA ASP A 9 -16.08 -3.62 -30.09
C ASP A 9 -17.06 -4.61 -30.75
N SER A 10 -16.53 -5.61 -31.45
CA SER A 10 -17.33 -6.69 -32.03
C SER A 10 -18.12 -7.44 -30.94
N PHE A 11 -17.46 -7.80 -29.81
CA PHE A 11 -18.13 -8.47 -28.70
C PHE A 11 -19.26 -7.64 -28.11
N LYS A 12 -18.99 -6.40 -27.77
CA LYS A 12 -19.99 -5.49 -27.17
C LYS A 12 -21.18 -5.29 -28.12
N LYS A 13 -20.93 -5.04 -29.41
CA LYS A 13 -21.98 -4.85 -30.42
C LYS A 13 -22.80 -6.12 -30.68
N PHE A 14 -22.15 -7.29 -30.65
CA PHE A 14 -22.85 -8.55 -30.77
C PHE A 14 -23.87 -8.71 -29.64
N PHE A 15 -23.47 -8.54 -28.38
CA PHE A 15 -24.37 -8.67 -27.25
C PHE A 15 -25.39 -7.53 -27.16
N GLU A 16 -25.04 -6.31 -27.59
CA GLU A 16 -26.01 -5.23 -27.77
C GLU A 16 -27.14 -5.63 -28.74
N SER A 17 -26.79 -6.30 -29.87
CA SER A 17 -27.77 -6.83 -30.82
C SER A 17 -28.66 -7.91 -30.22
N LYS A 18 -28.24 -8.56 -29.13
CA LYS A 18 -29.03 -9.54 -28.36
C LYS A 18 -29.78 -8.89 -27.19
N GLY A 19 -29.89 -7.57 -27.14
CA GLY A 19 -30.61 -6.80 -26.13
C GLY A 19 -29.87 -6.56 -24.83
N HIS A 20 -28.54 -6.70 -24.80
CA HIS A 20 -27.73 -6.34 -23.66
C HIS A 20 -27.40 -4.84 -23.67
N VAL A 21 -27.38 -4.23 -22.50
CA VAL A 21 -26.92 -2.85 -22.33
C VAL A 21 -25.40 -2.86 -22.14
N ILE A 22 -24.69 -2.09 -22.96
CA ILE A 22 -23.24 -1.89 -22.80
C ILE A 22 -23.01 -1.02 -21.57
N VAL A 23 -22.24 -1.53 -20.60
CA VAL A 23 -21.89 -0.81 -19.37
C VAL A 23 -20.40 -0.54 -19.31
N PRO A 24 -19.96 0.54 -18.65
CA PRO A 24 -18.53 0.81 -18.49
C PRO A 24 -17.88 -0.16 -17.50
N SER A 25 -16.58 -0.42 -17.69
CA SER A 25 -15.76 -1.21 -16.75
C SER A 25 -15.80 -0.63 -15.33
N ALA A 26 -15.95 -1.47 -14.32
CA ALA A 26 -15.76 -1.08 -12.94
C ALA A 26 -14.29 -0.78 -12.63
N PRO A 27 -13.99 0.03 -11.60
CA PRO A 27 -12.64 0.19 -11.09
C PRO A 27 -12.02 -1.15 -10.68
N MET A 28 -10.70 -1.28 -10.88
CA MET A 28 -9.98 -2.49 -10.49
C MET A 28 -9.86 -2.66 -8.97
N VAL A 29 -9.95 -1.59 -8.19
CA VAL A 29 -9.89 -1.63 -6.74
C VAL A 29 -11.28 -1.47 -6.16
N ILE A 30 -11.70 -2.46 -5.37
CA ILE A 30 -13.01 -2.48 -4.73
C ILE A 30 -12.90 -1.78 -3.37
N LYS A 31 -13.71 -0.75 -3.14
CA LYS A 31 -13.67 0.04 -1.90
C LYS A 31 -14.63 -0.50 -0.82
N ASP A 32 -15.76 -1.09 -1.24
CA ASP A 32 -16.90 -1.38 -0.37
C ASP A 32 -17.21 -2.89 -0.22
N ASP A 33 -16.26 -3.77 -0.59
CA ASP A 33 -16.37 -5.22 -0.36
C ASP A 33 -15.27 -5.71 0.58
N PRO A 34 -15.61 -6.16 1.79
CA PRO A 34 -14.62 -6.64 2.76
C PRO A 34 -13.97 -7.98 2.36
N THR A 35 -14.56 -8.70 1.39
CA THR A 35 -14.09 -10.01 0.94
C THR A 35 -13.13 -9.94 -0.25
N LEU A 36 -13.15 -8.86 -1.01
CA LEU A 36 -12.36 -8.66 -2.23
C LEU A 36 -11.64 -7.32 -2.22
N MET A 37 -10.33 -7.36 -2.44
CA MET A 37 -9.50 -6.14 -2.55
C MET A 37 -9.51 -5.60 -3.98
N PHE A 38 -9.58 -6.48 -4.97
CA PHE A 38 -9.52 -6.16 -6.39
C PHE A 38 -10.64 -6.84 -7.16
N THR A 39 -11.06 -6.21 -8.25
CA THR A 39 -11.95 -6.81 -9.24
C THR A 39 -11.17 -7.91 -9.96
N ASN A 40 -11.45 -9.16 -9.63
CA ASN A 40 -10.79 -10.35 -10.20
C ASN A 40 -11.62 -11.08 -11.27
N ALA A 41 -12.89 -10.67 -11.41
CA ALA A 41 -13.84 -11.19 -12.41
C ALA A 41 -14.90 -10.13 -12.74
N GLY A 42 -15.52 -10.23 -13.93
CA GLY A 42 -16.54 -9.29 -14.41
C GLY A 42 -17.76 -9.19 -13.49
N MET A 43 -18.11 -10.28 -12.83
CA MET A 43 -19.28 -10.34 -11.95
C MET A 43 -19.15 -9.58 -10.64
N ASN A 44 -17.93 -9.23 -10.21
CA ASN A 44 -17.75 -8.59 -8.91
C ASN A 44 -18.61 -7.32 -8.73
N GLN A 45 -18.79 -6.58 -9.82
CA GLN A 45 -19.63 -5.38 -9.82
C GLN A 45 -21.15 -5.66 -9.72
N TRP A 46 -21.58 -6.92 -9.83
CA TRP A 46 -22.99 -7.35 -9.83
C TRP A 46 -23.36 -8.20 -8.62
N LYS A 47 -22.48 -8.33 -7.64
CA LYS A 47 -22.65 -9.17 -6.46
C LYS A 47 -23.95 -8.87 -5.70
N ASP A 48 -24.32 -7.60 -5.59
CA ASP A 48 -25.54 -7.12 -4.95
C ASP A 48 -26.82 -7.58 -5.70
N ILE A 49 -26.77 -7.58 -7.04
CA ILE A 49 -27.88 -8.10 -7.88
C ILE A 49 -27.97 -9.63 -7.76
N ILE A 50 -26.85 -10.32 -7.85
CA ILE A 50 -26.81 -11.80 -7.79
C ILE A 50 -27.35 -12.29 -6.43
N LEU A 51 -27.02 -11.59 -5.35
CA LEU A 51 -27.51 -11.87 -3.99
C LEU A 51 -28.94 -11.39 -3.73
N GLY A 52 -29.62 -10.74 -4.72
CA GLY A 52 -30.98 -10.26 -4.61
C GLY A 52 -31.16 -9.04 -3.72
N THR A 53 -30.10 -8.29 -3.43
CA THR A 53 -30.15 -7.06 -2.60
C THR A 53 -30.34 -5.79 -3.42
N LYS A 54 -30.39 -5.90 -4.75
CA LYS A 54 -30.62 -4.81 -5.71
C LYS A 54 -31.41 -5.28 -6.91
N ASP A 55 -32.23 -4.36 -7.47
CA ASP A 55 -33.01 -4.60 -8.68
C ASP A 55 -32.12 -5.04 -9.86
N PRO A 56 -32.47 -6.13 -10.58
CA PRO A 56 -31.73 -6.61 -11.73
C PRO A 56 -31.85 -5.76 -13.00
N GLU A 57 -32.74 -4.76 -13.05
CA GLU A 57 -32.94 -3.96 -14.27
C GLU A 57 -31.77 -3.02 -14.61
N PRO A 58 -31.26 -2.97 -15.86
CA PRO A 58 -31.60 -3.84 -16.99
C PRO A 58 -31.07 -5.28 -16.78
N ARG A 59 -31.87 -6.30 -17.19
CA ARG A 59 -31.57 -7.74 -16.94
C ARG A 59 -30.44 -8.29 -17.77
N ARG A 60 -30.08 -7.65 -18.88
CA ARG A 60 -28.99 -8.07 -19.76
C ARG A 60 -27.93 -6.99 -19.81
N ARG A 61 -26.68 -7.34 -19.51
CA ARG A 61 -25.57 -6.39 -19.53
C ARG A 61 -24.34 -7.01 -20.20
N THR A 62 -23.49 -6.17 -20.78
CA THR A 62 -22.21 -6.59 -21.38
C THR A 62 -21.16 -5.50 -21.22
N ASP A 63 -19.91 -5.90 -21.01
CA ASP A 63 -18.78 -4.97 -20.99
C ASP A 63 -17.44 -5.65 -21.37
N SER A 64 -16.37 -4.86 -21.27
CA SER A 64 -15.00 -5.33 -21.14
C SER A 64 -14.50 -4.87 -19.79
N GLN A 65 -14.42 -5.77 -18.81
CA GLN A 65 -14.04 -5.47 -17.44
C GLN A 65 -12.54 -5.56 -17.23
N LYS A 66 -11.94 -4.51 -16.67
CA LYS A 66 -10.56 -4.53 -16.17
C LYS A 66 -10.47 -5.42 -14.94
N CYS A 67 -9.69 -6.47 -14.99
CA CYS A 67 -9.48 -7.41 -13.89
C CYS A 67 -8.03 -7.40 -13.42
N LEU A 68 -7.82 -7.56 -12.09
CA LEU A 68 -6.49 -7.63 -11.47
C LEU A 68 -6.38 -8.87 -10.59
N ARG A 69 -5.49 -9.82 -10.96
CA ARG A 69 -5.25 -11.08 -10.24
C ARG A 69 -3.85 -11.13 -9.65
N VAL A 70 -3.69 -10.59 -8.44
CA VAL A 70 -2.38 -10.42 -7.77
C VAL A 70 -2.42 -10.74 -6.26
N SER A 71 -3.54 -11.31 -5.81
CA SER A 71 -3.73 -11.67 -4.40
C SER A 71 -4.87 -12.67 -4.21
N GLY A 72 -4.88 -13.35 -3.06
CA GLY A 72 -5.96 -14.28 -2.67
C GLY A 72 -5.93 -15.61 -3.42
N LYS A 73 -7.13 -16.17 -3.71
CA LYS A 73 -7.32 -17.45 -4.42
C LYS A 73 -6.81 -17.37 -5.86
N HIS A 74 -6.94 -16.20 -6.48
CA HIS A 74 -6.50 -15.94 -7.86
C HIS A 74 -5.29 -14.98 -7.80
N ASN A 75 -4.08 -15.54 -7.95
CA ASN A 75 -2.83 -14.78 -7.90
C ASN A 75 -1.88 -15.29 -8.99
N ASP A 76 -1.83 -14.57 -10.09
CA ASP A 76 -1.04 -14.92 -11.28
C ASP A 76 0.32 -14.16 -11.34
N LEU A 77 0.69 -13.45 -10.26
CA LEU A 77 1.84 -12.53 -10.26
C LEU A 77 3.18 -13.20 -10.60
N GLU A 78 3.39 -14.41 -10.14
CA GLU A 78 4.66 -15.11 -10.32
C GLU A 78 4.79 -15.73 -11.73
N GLU A 79 3.67 -16.12 -12.36
CA GLU A 79 3.59 -16.70 -13.69
C GLU A 79 3.79 -15.66 -14.80
N VAL A 80 3.45 -14.40 -14.52
CA VAL A 80 3.51 -13.29 -15.48
C VAL A 80 4.90 -13.10 -16.05
N GLY A 81 4.98 -13.19 -17.39
CA GLY A 81 6.22 -13.11 -18.18
C GLY A 81 6.96 -14.42 -18.33
N HIS A 82 6.73 -15.39 -17.41
CA HIS A 82 7.36 -16.71 -17.42
C HIS A 82 6.59 -17.72 -18.29
N ASP A 83 5.31 -17.49 -18.49
CA ASP A 83 4.50 -18.22 -19.46
C ASP A 83 4.01 -17.31 -20.60
N THR A 84 3.06 -17.78 -21.40
CA THR A 84 2.60 -17.11 -22.62
C THR A 84 1.22 -16.48 -22.51
N TYR A 85 0.50 -16.60 -21.36
CA TYR A 85 -0.92 -16.26 -21.26
C TYR A 85 -1.41 -15.72 -19.93
N HIS A 86 -0.63 -15.74 -18.85
CA HIS A 86 -1.01 -15.10 -17.58
C HIS A 86 -0.63 -13.63 -17.54
N HIS A 87 -1.47 -12.84 -16.88
CA HIS A 87 -1.33 -11.39 -16.71
C HIS A 87 -1.70 -10.96 -15.29
N THR A 88 -1.05 -9.91 -14.77
CA THR A 88 -1.52 -9.26 -13.54
C THR A 88 -2.82 -8.52 -13.80
N MET A 89 -2.88 -7.76 -14.89
CA MET A 89 -4.06 -7.05 -15.37
C MET A 89 -4.45 -7.58 -16.75
N PHE A 90 -5.71 -7.95 -16.92
CA PHE A 90 -6.28 -8.39 -18.17
C PHE A 90 -7.71 -7.86 -18.34
N GLU A 91 -8.20 -7.89 -19.57
CA GLU A 91 -9.59 -7.57 -19.85
C GLU A 91 -10.42 -8.86 -19.90
N MET A 92 -11.54 -8.84 -19.19
CA MET A 92 -12.53 -9.90 -19.24
C MET A 92 -13.76 -9.41 -20.00
N LEU A 93 -14.00 -9.94 -21.18
CA LEU A 93 -15.24 -9.68 -21.93
C LEU A 93 -16.38 -10.47 -21.27
N GLY A 94 -17.39 -9.75 -20.80
CA GLY A 94 -18.47 -10.33 -20.03
C GLY A 94 -19.85 -10.06 -20.62
N ASN A 95 -20.75 -11.05 -20.50
CA ASN A 95 -22.16 -10.86 -20.68
C ASN A 95 -22.93 -11.54 -19.55
N TRP A 96 -23.98 -10.85 -19.08
CA TRP A 96 -24.77 -11.26 -17.92
C TRP A 96 -26.25 -11.31 -18.26
N SER A 97 -26.92 -12.33 -17.66
CA SER A 97 -28.38 -12.44 -17.66
C SER A 97 -28.87 -12.62 -16.22
N PHE A 98 -29.66 -11.70 -15.75
CA PHE A 98 -30.20 -11.70 -14.38
C PHE A 98 -31.64 -12.16 -14.42
N GLY A 99 -31.87 -13.52 -14.39
CA GLY A 99 -33.18 -14.11 -14.41
C GLY A 99 -33.94 -13.93 -15.74
N ASP A 100 -33.23 -13.76 -16.87
CA ASP A 100 -33.83 -13.67 -18.20
C ASP A 100 -33.55 -14.95 -18.99
N TYR A 101 -32.45 -15.08 -19.74
CA TYR A 101 -32.04 -16.36 -20.35
C TYR A 101 -31.05 -17.10 -19.43
N PHE A 102 -30.95 -18.42 -19.63
CA PHE A 102 -30.06 -19.29 -18.87
C PHE A 102 -29.18 -20.14 -19.79
N LYS A 103 -28.86 -21.39 -19.45
CA LYS A 103 -27.84 -22.22 -20.11
C LYS A 103 -27.97 -22.28 -21.62
N GLU A 104 -29.17 -22.60 -22.14
CA GLU A 104 -29.40 -22.74 -23.60
C GLU A 104 -29.04 -21.45 -24.34
N GLY A 105 -29.60 -20.33 -23.90
CA GLY A 105 -29.33 -19.03 -24.53
C GLY A 105 -27.87 -18.60 -24.43
N ALA A 106 -27.22 -18.87 -23.29
CA ALA A 106 -25.80 -18.56 -23.14
C ALA A 106 -24.91 -19.38 -24.09
N ILE A 107 -25.16 -20.66 -24.19
CA ILE A 107 -24.43 -21.58 -25.08
C ILE A 107 -24.66 -21.22 -26.57
N ASP A 108 -25.92 -20.98 -26.97
CA ASP A 108 -26.24 -20.57 -28.35
C ASP A 108 -25.58 -19.23 -28.72
N TYR A 109 -25.56 -18.21 -27.83
CA TYR A 109 -24.88 -16.95 -28.09
C TYR A 109 -23.36 -17.12 -28.15
N ALA A 110 -22.79 -17.94 -27.29
CA ALA A 110 -21.34 -18.19 -27.31
C ALA A 110 -20.92 -18.85 -28.62
N TRP A 111 -21.67 -19.86 -29.06
CA TRP A 111 -21.46 -20.54 -30.33
C TRP A 111 -21.58 -19.60 -31.53
N GLU A 112 -22.68 -18.86 -31.61
CA GLU A 112 -22.92 -17.89 -32.70
C GLU A 112 -21.80 -16.87 -32.78
N TYR A 113 -21.33 -16.33 -31.61
CA TYR A 113 -20.26 -15.36 -31.60
C TYR A 113 -18.94 -15.95 -32.10
N LEU A 114 -18.53 -17.09 -31.55
CA LEU A 114 -17.24 -17.71 -31.91
C LEU A 114 -17.21 -18.25 -33.34
N VAL A 115 -18.24 -18.91 -33.76
CA VAL A 115 -18.27 -19.65 -35.07
C VAL A 115 -18.84 -18.79 -36.18
N ASP A 116 -19.97 -18.10 -35.96
CA ASP A 116 -20.65 -17.38 -37.03
C ASP A 116 -20.12 -15.95 -37.20
N VAL A 117 -19.70 -15.28 -36.10
CA VAL A 117 -19.16 -13.92 -36.14
C VAL A 117 -17.64 -13.95 -36.32
N LEU A 118 -16.91 -14.60 -35.42
CA LEU A 118 -15.43 -14.60 -35.40
C LEU A 118 -14.82 -15.63 -36.35
N LYS A 119 -15.62 -16.60 -36.90
CA LYS A 119 -15.21 -17.61 -37.87
C LYS A 119 -14.13 -18.57 -37.32
N LEU A 120 -14.14 -18.86 -36.03
CA LEU A 120 -13.30 -19.93 -35.52
C LEU A 120 -13.75 -21.27 -36.08
N ASN A 121 -12.79 -22.16 -36.32
CA ASN A 121 -13.09 -23.49 -36.87
C ASN A 121 -13.68 -24.38 -35.76
N PRO A 122 -14.91 -24.90 -35.93
CA PRO A 122 -15.57 -25.78 -34.96
C PRO A 122 -14.74 -27.02 -34.59
N ALA A 123 -13.92 -27.54 -35.51
CA ALA A 123 -13.07 -28.72 -35.27
C ALA A 123 -11.93 -28.47 -34.28
N ASP A 124 -11.63 -27.18 -33.97
CA ASP A 124 -10.59 -26.79 -33.05
C ASP A 124 -11.15 -26.42 -31.67
N LEU A 125 -12.49 -26.44 -31.50
CA LEU A 125 -13.18 -26.09 -30.27
C LEU A 125 -13.50 -27.33 -29.44
N TYR A 126 -13.17 -27.24 -28.14
CA TYR A 126 -13.54 -28.23 -27.12
C TYR A 126 -14.28 -27.52 -26.01
N VAL A 127 -15.24 -28.19 -25.38
CA VAL A 127 -15.96 -27.65 -24.26
C VAL A 127 -15.92 -28.60 -23.07
N THR A 128 -15.89 -28.02 -21.88
CA THR A 128 -16.03 -28.80 -20.64
C THR A 128 -17.42 -28.62 -20.06
N VAL A 129 -17.91 -29.64 -19.36
CA VAL A 129 -19.13 -29.58 -18.54
C VAL A 129 -18.84 -30.16 -17.17
N PHE A 130 -19.49 -29.63 -16.17
CA PHE A 130 -19.28 -30.07 -14.79
C PHE A 130 -19.65 -31.54 -14.58
N GLU A 131 -18.69 -32.36 -14.10
CA GLU A 131 -18.92 -33.82 -13.88
C GLU A 131 -19.77 -34.12 -12.64
N GLY A 132 -20.04 -33.11 -11.80
CA GLY A 132 -20.73 -33.24 -10.52
C GLY A 132 -19.80 -33.24 -9.33
N SER A 133 -20.38 -33.04 -8.13
CA SER A 133 -19.69 -33.11 -6.83
C SER A 133 -20.56 -33.89 -5.84
N PRO A 134 -20.24 -35.15 -5.56
CA PRO A 134 -20.97 -35.93 -4.55
C PRO A 134 -20.91 -35.30 -3.16
N GLU A 135 -19.81 -34.60 -2.84
CA GLU A 135 -19.59 -33.90 -1.56
C GLU A 135 -20.59 -32.76 -1.36
N ASP A 136 -20.87 -32.01 -2.42
CA ASP A 136 -21.86 -30.92 -2.41
C ASP A 136 -23.28 -31.38 -2.77
N GLY A 137 -23.46 -32.66 -3.12
CA GLY A 137 -24.74 -33.22 -3.54
C GLY A 137 -25.22 -32.71 -4.90
N ILE A 138 -24.28 -32.22 -5.76
CA ILE A 138 -24.59 -31.69 -7.09
C ILE A 138 -24.31 -32.76 -8.16
N PRO A 139 -25.30 -33.12 -9.00
CA PRO A 139 -25.10 -34.05 -10.10
C PRO A 139 -24.28 -33.41 -11.25
N ARG A 140 -23.90 -34.29 -12.20
CA ARG A 140 -23.34 -33.87 -13.48
C ARG A 140 -24.28 -32.91 -14.22
N ASP A 141 -23.72 -31.89 -14.88
CA ASP A 141 -24.52 -30.94 -15.67
C ASP A 141 -24.90 -31.50 -17.05
N ASP A 142 -25.84 -32.47 -17.03
CA ASP A 142 -26.37 -33.10 -18.27
C ASP A 142 -27.15 -32.12 -19.14
N GLU A 143 -27.65 -31.06 -18.59
CA GLU A 143 -28.37 -30.00 -19.30
C GLU A 143 -27.42 -29.22 -20.20
N ALA A 144 -26.28 -28.75 -19.68
CA ALA A 144 -25.25 -28.09 -20.47
C ALA A 144 -24.67 -29.01 -21.54
N ALA A 145 -24.40 -30.27 -21.20
CA ALA A 145 -23.96 -31.27 -22.18
C ALA A 145 -24.93 -31.46 -23.34
N LYS A 146 -26.23 -31.49 -23.05
CA LYS A 146 -27.30 -31.59 -24.06
C LYS A 146 -27.35 -30.36 -24.99
N TYR A 147 -27.17 -29.17 -24.46
CA TYR A 147 -27.16 -27.95 -25.26
C TYR A 147 -25.91 -27.89 -26.15
N TRP A 148 -24.74 -28.23 -25.65
CA TRP A 148 -23.53 -28.33 -26.43
C TRP A 148 -23.60 -29.39 -27.54
N ALA A 149 -24.27 -30.52 -27.31
CA ALA A 149 -24.46 -31.57 -28.29
C ALA A 149 -25.27 -31.14 -29.54
N LYS A 150 -25.94 -29.97 -29.54
CA LYS A 150 -26.52 -29.35 -30.70
C LYS A 150 -25.49 -28.80 -31.69
N HIS A 151 -24.30 -28.44 -31.17
CA HIS A 151 -23.27 -27.70 -31.87
C HIS A 151 -21.99 -28.50 -32.10
N LEU A 152 -21.63 -29.39 -31.19
CA LEU A 152 -20.38 -30.13 -31.17
C LEU A 152 -20.62 -31.64 -31.12
N PRO A 153 -19.71 -32.43 -31.73
CA PRO A 153 -19.74 -33.88 -31.56
C PRO A 153 -19.37 -34.29 -30.13
N ALA A 154 -19.80 -35.47 -29.72
CA ALA A 154 -19.68 -35.94 -28.33
C ALA A 154 -18.23 -36.03 -27.83
N ASP A 155 -17.26 -36.27 -28.72
CA ASP A 155 -15.84 -36.31 -28.38
C ASP A 155 -15.19 -34.93 -28.16
N HIS A 156 -15.90 -33.85 -28.46
CA HIS A 156 -15.52 -32.48 -28.16
C HIS A 156 -16.15 -31.96 -26.86
N ILE A 157 -17.03 -32.72 -26.20
CA ILE A 157 -17.64 -32.39 -24.92
C ILE A 157 -16.99 -33.26 -23.85
N ILE A 158 -16.33 -32.61 -22.88
CA ILE A 158 -15.45 -33.26 -21.90
C ILE A 158 -15.99 -33.00 -20.52
N ASP A 159 -16.02 -34.03 -19.67
CA ASP A 159 -16.35 -33.86 -18.27
C ASP A 159 -15.18 -33.19 -17.52
N GLY A 160 -15.47 -32.11 -16.79
CA GLY A 160 -14.50 -31.39 -16.01
C GLY A 160 -14.79 -31.47 -14.49
N ASN A 161 -13.76 -31.54 -13.70
CA ASN A 161 -13.84 -31.70 -12.26
C ASN A 161 -14.29 -30.42 -11.55
N LYS A 162 -14.51 -30.50 -10.24
CA LYS A 162 -14.95 -29.35 -9.43
C LYS A 162 -13.98 -28.17 -9.46
N HIS A 163 -12.68 -28.41 -9.53
CA HIS A 163 -11.67 -27.38 -9.56
C HIS A 163 -11.81 -26.50 -10.81
N ASP A 164 -12.04 -27.11 -11.95
CA ASP A 164 -12.08 -26.46 -13.25
C ASP A 164 -13.51 -26.00 -13.63
N ASN A 165 -14.53 -26.82 -13.31
CA ASN A 165 -15.90 -26.58 -13.78
C ASN A 165 -16.94 -26.25 -12.69
N PHE A 166 -16.50 -25.83 -11.49
CA PHE A 166 -17.39 -25.26 -10.48
C PHE A 166 -16.82 -23.93 -9.98
N TRP A 167 -17.34 -22.84 -10.50
CA TRP A 167 -16.82 -21.52 -10.19
C TRP A 167 -17.33 -21.01 -8.84
N GLU A 168 -16.44 -20.46 -8.04
CA GLU A 168 -16.73 -19.84 -6.73
C GLU A 168 -16.07 -18.48 -6.64
N MET A 169 -16.83 -17.44 -6.22
CA MET A 169 -16.30 -16.08 -6.09
C MET A 169 -15.20 -15.97 -5.04
N GLY A 170 -15.32 -16.75 -3.96
CA GLY A 170 -14.38 -16.81 -2.84
C GLY A 170 -14.65 -18.02 -1.96
N GLU A 171 -14.26 -17.98 -0.70
CA GLU A 171 -14.60 -19.03 0.28
C GLU A 171 -16.09 -19.06 0.59
N THR A 172 -16.78 -17.93 0.45
CA THR A 172 -18.23 -17.77 0.58
C THR A 172 -18.75 -16.86 -0.51
N GLY A 173 -20.02 -17.00 -0.88
CA GLY A 173 -20.67 -16.15 -1.87
C GLY A 173 -21.30 -16.91 -3.03
N PRO A 174 -21.73 -16.23 -4.10
CA PRO A 174 -22.33 -16.85 -5.26
C PRO A 174 -21.41 -17.86 -5.92
N CYS A 175 -21.99 -18.99 -6.40
CA CYS A 175 -21.26 -20.05 -7.06
C CYS A 175 -22.18 -20.86 -7.97
N GLY A 176 -21.57 -21.67 -8.84
CA GLY A 176 -22.34 -22.57 -9.70
C GLY A 176 -21.45 -23.38 -10.65
N PRO A 177 -21.99 -24.43 -11.27
CA PRO A 177 -21.31 -25.15 -12.33
C PRO A 177 -21.01 -24.23 -13.50
N CYS A 178 -19.95 -24.52 -14.23
CA CYS A 178 -19.58 -23.76 -15.41
C CYS A 178 -19.18 -24.66 -16.58
N SER A 179 -19.15 -24.08 -17.76
CA SER A 179 -18.70 -24.70 -18.99
C SER A 179 -17.61 -23.82 -19.62
N GLU A 180 -16.43 -24.39 -19.82
CA GLU A 180 -15.30 -23.71 -20.44
C GLU A 180 -15.25 -24.02 -21.92
N ILE A 181 -14.85 -23.05 -22.73
CA ILE A 181 -14.59 -23.22 -24.15
C ILE A 181 -13.08 -23.10 -24.38
N HIS A 182 -12.49 -24.15 -24.93
CA HIS A 182 -11.07 -24.26 -25.24
C HIS A 182 -10.84 -24.23 -26.75
N VAL A 183 -9.71 -23.65 -27.16
CA VAL A 183 -9.26 -23.65 -28.56
C VAL A 183 -7.93 -24.38 -28.68
N ASP A 184 -7.88 -25.37 -29.59
CA ASP A 184 -6.63 -26.02 -29.98
C ASP A 184 -5.99 -25.28 -31.16
N SER A 185 -4.95 -24.52 -30.88
CA SER A 185 -4.22 -23.71 -31.86
C SER A 185 -3.02 -24.42 -32.49
N ARG A 186 -2.80 -25.70 -32.19
CA ARG A 186 -1.67 -26.48 -32.71
C ARG A 186 -1.82 -26.75 -34.22
N SER A 187 -0.71 -27.16 -34.84
CA SER A 187 -0.72 -27.60 -36.24
C SER A 187 -1.56 -28.88 -36.44
N ASN A 188 -2.02 -29.11 -37.66
CA ASN A 188 -2.78 -30.32 -37.97
C ASN A 188 -1.96 -31.61 -37.76
N GLU A 189 -0.64 -31.55 -37.91
CA GLU A 189 0.27 -32.67 -37.66
C GLU A 189 0.31 -33.01 -36.16
N GLU A 190 0.38 -32.01 -35.30
CA GLU A 190 0.37 -32.20 -33.85
C GLU A 190 -0.98 -32.69 -33.35
N LYS A 191 -2.09 -32.17 -33.90
CA LYS A 191 -3.46 -32.64 -33.60
C LYS A 191 -3.68 -34.10 -34.01
N ALA A 192 -3.08 -34.54 -35.12
CA ALA A 192 -3.14 -35.94 -35.57
C ALA A 192 -2.34 -36.87 -34.66
N GLN A 193 -1.27 -36.40 -34.02
CA GLN A 193 -0.46 -37.19 -33.08
C GLN A 193 -1.11 -37.32 -31.71
N THR A 194 -1.65 -36.21 -31.18
CA THR A 194 -2.32 -36.17 -29.88
C THR A 194 -3.62 -35.37 -30.01
N PRO A 195 -4.80 -36.01 -29.88
CA PRO A 195 -6.08 -35.30 -29.94
C PRO A 195 -6.18 -34.19 -28.93
N GLY A 196 -6.77 -33.03 -29.32
CA GLY A 196 -6.87 -31.87 -28.44
C GLY A 196 -7.60 -32.15 -27.14
N ARG A 197 -8.61 -33.03 -27.14
CA ARG A 197 -9.34 -33.44 -25.94
C ARG A 197 -8.49 -34.01 -24.83
N GLU A 198 -7.32 -34.58 -25.12
CA GLU A 198 -6.40 -35.14 -24.15
C GLU A 198 -5.58 -34.06 -23.46
N LEU A 199 -5.55 -32.85 -24.04
CA LEU A 199 -4.75 -31.69 -23.57
C LEU A 199 -5.59 -30.60 -22.94
N VAL A 200 -6.92 -30.70 -22.96
CA VAL A 200 -7.84 -29.80 -22.25
C VAL A 200 -7.57 -29.90 -20.75
N ASN A 201 -7.37 -28.75 -20.07
CA ASN A 201 -7.02 -28.63 -18.64
C ASN A 201 -5.77 -29.45 -18.23
N LYS A 202 -4.74 -29.48 -19.14
CA LYS A 202 -3.43 -30.13 -18.92
C LYS A 202 -2.27 -29.15 -19.05
N ASP A 203 -2.47 -27.86 -18.76
CA ASP A 203 -1.47 -26.79 -18.83
C ASP A 203 -0.76 -26.70 -20.21
N ASN A 204 -1.45 -27.09 -21.27
CA ASN A 204 -0.91 -26.98 -22.61
C ASN A 204 -1.12 -25.55 -23.15
N PRO A 205 -0.04 -24.79 -23.45
CA PRO A 205 -0.16 -23.39 -23.86
C PRO A 205 -0.81 -23.15 -25.22
N GLN A 206 -1.09 -24.23 -25.99
CA GLN A 206 -1.73 -24.18 -27.31
C GLN A 206 -3.13 -24.80 -27.33
N VAL A 207 -3.56 -25.48 -26.23
CA VAL A 207 -4.93 -25.95 -26.01
C VAL A 207 -5.48 -25.21 -24.79
N ILE A 208 -5.99 -24.02 -25.00
CA ILE A 208 -6.20 -23.01 -23.93
C ILE A 208 -7.68 -22.65 -23.82
N GLU A 209 -8.15 -22.55 -22.59
CA GLU A 209 -9.42 -21.94 -22.24
C GLU A 209 -9.45 -20.48 -22.71
N ILE A 210 -10.47 -20.11 -23.48
CA ILE A 210 -10.71 -18.73 -23.91
C ILE A 210 -11.94 -18.11 -23.24
N TRP A 211 -12.94 -18.92 -22.87
CA TRP A 211 -14.21 -18.43 -22.34
C TRP A 211 -14.78 -19.38 -21.30
N ASN A 212 -15.15 -18.85 -20.13
CA ASN A 212 -15.87 -19.57 -19.10
C ASN A 212 -17.32 -19.06 -19.01
N ILE A 213 -18.29 -19.95 -19.08
CA ILE A 213 -19.73 -19.65 -18.95
C ILE A 213 -20.22 -20.23 -17.64
N VAL A 214 -20.48 -19.36 -16.66
CA VAL A 214 -20.89 -19.76 -15.33
C VAL A 214 -22.42 -19.73 -15.18
N PHE A 215 -22.98 -20.82 -14.71
CA PHE A 215 -24.39 -20.99 -14.41
C PHE A 215 -24.64 -20.80 -12.92
N MET A 216 -24.70 -19.53 -12.47
CA MET A 216 -24.88 -19.18 -11.08
C MET A 216 -26.24 -19.63 -10.57
N GLN A 217 -26.22 -20.56 -9.63
CA GLN A 217 -27.43 -21.18 -9.06
C GLN A 217 -27.41 -21.24 -7.54
N PHE A 218 -26.21 -21.13 -6.92
CA PHE A 218 -26.02 -21.39 -5.51
C PHE A 218 -25.24 -20.25 -4.81
N GLN A 219 -25.39 -20.23 -3.48
CA GLN A 219 -24.56 -19.46 -2.58
C GLN A 219 -23.83 -20.42 -1.63
N ARG A 220 -22.50 -20.33 -1.56
CA ARG A 220 -21.67 -21.04 -0.58
C ARG A 220 -21.73 -20.30 0.75
N LYS A 221 -22.14 -20.99 1.81
CA LYS A 221 -22.19 -20.46 3.18
C LYS A 221 -20.87 -20.70 3.92
N SER A 222 -20.71 -20.05 5.08
CA SER A 222 -19.52 -20.18 5.91
C SER A 222 -19.30 -21.58 6.51
N ASP A 223 -20.37 -22.39 6.63
CA ASP A 223 -20.30 -23.79 7.03
C ASP A 223 -19.94 -24.75 5.88
N GLY A 224 -19.71 -24.21 4.66
CA GLY A 224 -19.44 -24.96 3.47
C GLY A 224 -20.66 -25.50 2.74
N SER A 225 -21.87 -25.35 3.29
CA SER A 225 -23.12 -25.78 2.63
C SER A 225 -23.52 -24.86 1.48
N LEU A 226 -24.34 -25.37 0.57
CA LEU A 226 -24.90 -24.63 -0.55
C LEU A 226 -26.39 -24.34 -0.31
N SER A 227 -26.82 -23.11 -0.64
CA SER A 227 -28.22 -22.73 -0.73
C SER A 227 -28.52 -22.19 -2.12
N PRO A 228 -29.73 -22.46 -2.68
CA PRO A 228 -30.12 -21.91 -3.98
C PRO A 228 -30.16 -20.38 -3.92
N LEU A 229 -29.77 -19.73 -5.02
CA LEU A 229 -30.01 -18.30 -5.23
C LEU A 229 -31.50 -18.04 -5.54
N SER A 230 -31.97 -16.81 -5.28
CA SER A 230 -33.36 -16.39 -5.58
C SER A 230 -33.65 -16.35 -7.09
N MET A 231 -32.63 -16.24 -7.93
CA MET A 231 -32.72 -16.26 -9.37
C MET A 231 -31.53 -17.00 -10.00
N HIS A 232 -31.73 -17.56 -11.18
CA HIS A 232 -30.64 -18.10 -11.99
C HIS A 232 -29.94 -16.96 -12.74
N VAL A 233 -28.62 -16.92 -12.69
CA VAL A 233 -27.83 -15.88 -13.33
C VAL A 233 -26.82 -16.51 -14.29
N ILE A 234 -26.72 -15.93 -15.48
CA ILE A 234 -25.59 -16.17 -16.37
C ILE A 234 -24.51 -15.14 -16.08
N ASP A 235 -23.33 -15.63 -15.79
CA ASP A 235 -22.10 -14.86 -15.71
C ASP A 235 -21.09 -15.47 -16.68
N THR A 236 -20.51 -14.67 -17.55
CA THR A 236 -19.48 -15.18 -18.45
C THR A 236 -18.22 -14.33 -18.39
N GLY A 237 -17.08 -14.99 -18.54
CA GLY A 237 -15.78 -14.34 -18.58
C GLY A 237 -14.94 -14.91 -19.72
N MET A 238 -14.78 -14.12 -20.79
CA MET A 238 -13.88 -14.47 -21.89
C MET A 238 -12.57 -13.68 -21.75
N GLY A 239 -11.45 -14.39 -21.72
CA GLY A 239 -10.12 -13.79 -21.68
C GLY A 239 -9.82 -13.04 -22.97
N PHE A 240 -9.87 -11.71 -22.92
CA PHE A 240 -9.71 -10.88 -24.10
C PHE A 240 -8.35 -11.09 -24.77
N GLU A 241 -7.26 -11.07 -24.01
CA GLU A 241 -5.91 -11.27 -24.52
C GLU A 241 -5.75 -12.66 -25.15
N ARG A 242 -6.38 -13.70 -24.56
CA ARG A 242 -6.38 -15.06 -25.11
C ARG A 242 -7.15 -15.12 -26.43
N LEU A 243 -8.31 -14.49 -26.50
CA LEU A 243 -9.10 -14.42 -27.73
C LEU A 243 -8.35 -13.68 -28.85
N VAL A 244 -7.76 -12.52 -28.56
CA VAL A 244 -6.96 -11.75 -29.52
C VAL A 244 -5.79 -12.58 -30.03
N ARG A 245 -5.09 -13.30 -29.17
CA ARG A 245 -4.02 -14.24 -29.54
C ARG A 245 -4.48 -15.26 -30.56
N MET A 246 -5.64 -15.91 -30.33
CA MET A 246 -6.19 -16.91 -31.22
C MET A 246 -6.53 -16.32 -32.60
N LEU A 247 -7.22 -15.18 -32.61
CA LEU A 247 -7.64 -14.53 -33.85
C LEU A 247 -6.48 -13.93 -34.66
N GLN A 248 -5.39 -13.56 -34.01
CA GLN A 248 -4.18 -13.04 -34.62
C GLN A 248 -3.16 -14.15 -34.94
N GLY A 249 -3.45 -15.42 -34.62
CA GLY A 249 -2.57 -16.54 -34.89
C GLY A 249 -1.20 -16.43 -34.23
N LYS A 250 -1.17 -16.01 -32.98
CA LYS A 250 0.06 -15.82 -32.19
C LYS A 250 0.27 -16.95 -31.20
N ASN A 251 1.53 -17.20 -30.83
CA ASN A 251 1.90 -18.23 -29.84
C ASN A 251 1.92 -17.71 -28.42
N SER A 252 1.87 -16.39 -28.22
CA SER A 252 1.84 -15.73 -26.93
C SER A 252 0.90 -14.52 -26.96
N ASN A 253 0.21 -14.25 -25.85
CA ASN A 253 -0.57 -13.02 -25.68
C ASN A 253 0.33 -11.77 -25.87
N TYR A 254 1.60 -11.86 -25.43
CA TYR A 254 2.58 -10.78 -25.55
C TYR A 254 2.99 -10.47 -26.99
N ASP A 255 2.70 -11.37 -27.94
CA ASP A 255 3.04 -11.20 -29.37
C ASP A 255 1.91 -10.53 -30.17
N THR A 256 0.79 -10.22 -29.51
CA THR A 256 -0.37 -9.53 -30.09
C THR A 256 -0.18 -8.02 -30.16
N ASP A 257 -1.08 -7.36 -30.87
CA ASP A 257 -1.11 -5.89 -30.96
C ASP A 257 -1.45 -5.18 -29.63
N ILE A 258 -1.87 -5.92 -28.60
CA ILE A 258 -2.07 -5.37 -27.24
C ILE A 258 -0.73 -5.00 -26.57
N PHE A 259 0.30 -5.85 -26.73
CA PHE A 259 1.57 -5.73 -26.02
C PHE A 259 2.72 -5.26 -26.91
N GLN A 260 2.71 -5.62 -28.21
CA GLN A 260 3.81 -5.37 -29.11
C GLN A 260 4.20 -3.89 -29.25
N PRO A 261 3.28 -2.92 -29.29
CA PRO A 261 3.67 -1.50 -29.31
C PRO A 261 4.50 -1.09 -28.08
N THR A 262 4.07 -1.52 -26.89
CA THR A 262 4.80 -1.25 -25.64
C THR A 262 6.13 -2.00 -25.60
N ILE A 263 6.21 -3.26 -26.03
CA ILE A 263 7.46 -4.05 -26.09
C ILE A 263 8.45 -3.39 -27.05
N LYS A 264 8.02 -2.92 -28.22
CA LYS A 264 8.87 -2.19 -29.18
C LYS A 264 9.40 -0.89 -28.58
N GLU A 265 8.61 -0.19 -27.77
CA GLU A 265 9.09 1.02 -27.08
C GLU A 265 10.10 0.65 -25.98
N ILE A 266 9.93 -0.45 -25.27
CA ILE A 266 10.94 -0.99 -24.35
C ILE A 266 12.24 -1.32 -25.10
N GLU A 267 12.17 -2.00 -26.27
CA GLU A 267 13.33 -2.24 -27.13
C GLU A 267 14.08 -0.94 -27.48
N ARG A 268 13.32 0.06 -27.91
CA ARG A 268 13.88 1.36 -28.32
C ARG A 268 14.59 2.05 -27.17
N LEU A 269 14.01 2.04 -25.98
CA LEU A 269 14.56 2.71 -24.79
C LEU A 269 15.73 1.96 -24.17
N SER A 270 15.67 0.61 -24.14
CA SER A 270 16.68 -0.23 -23.50
C SER A 270 17.85 -0.60 -24.42
N GLY A 271 17.65 -0.52 -25.75
CA GLY A 271 18.61 -0.99 -26.76
C GLY A 271 18.69 -2.53 -26.83
N LYS A 272 17.87 -3.27 -26.07
CA LYS A 272 17.76 -4.73 -26.12
C LYS A 272 16.70 -5.13 -27.14
N LYS A 273 16.74 -6.36 -27.62
CA LYS A 273 15.79 -6.91 -28.59
C LYS A 273 14.92 -7.99 -27.96
N TYR A 274 13.63 -7.97 -28.29
CA TYR A 274 12.69 -9.04 -27.95
C TYR A 274 12.85 -10.19 -28.92
N GLY A 275 13.15 -11.38 -28.39
CA GLY A 275 13.50 -12.54 -29.20
C GLY A 275 12.32 -13.50 -29.46
N PHE A 276 11.11 -13.21 -28.96
CA PHE A 276 9.92 -14.08 -29.04
C PHE A 276 10.18 -15.49 -28.48
N THR A 277 11.08 -15.60 -27.48
CA THR A 277 11.42 -16.89 -26.87
C THR A 277 10.37 -17.33 -25.86
N THR A 278 10.25 -18.64 -25.66
CA THR A 278 9.51 -19.21 -24.55
C THR A 278 10.52 -19.80 -23.56
N PRO A 279 10.38 -19.59 -22.25
CA PRO A 279 11.30 -20.15 -21.27
C PRO A 279 11.41 -21.67 -21.38
N SER A 280 12.63 -22.18 -21.44
CA SER A 280 12.94 -23.59 -21.73
C SER A 280 13.18 -24.43 -20.46
N GLY A 281 13.16 -23.81 -19.29
CA GLY A 281 13.32 -24.47 -18.00
C GLY A 281 12.02 -25.05 -17.44
N LYS A 282 12.12 -25.86 -16.38
CA LYS A 282 10.95 -26.30 -15.63
C LYS A 282 10.27 -25.10 -14.98
N ASN A 283 8.94 -25.10 -14.94
CA ASN A 283 8.13 -24.02 -14.32
C ASN A 283 8.42 -22.62 -14.87
N GLY A 284 8.75 -22.48 -16.17
CA GLY A 284 9.00 -21.18 -16.78
C GLY A 284 10.35 -20.54 -16.42
N GLU A 285 11.32 -21.33 -15.94
CA GLU A 285 12.66 -20.83 -15.64
C GLU A 285 13.44 -20.48 -16.92
N ALA A 286 14.05 -19.30 -16.97
CA ALA A 286 14.89 -18.85 -18.07
C ALA A 286 16.26 -19.52 -18.04
N LYS A 287 16.65 -20.20 -19.13
CA LYS A 287 17.97 -20.81 -19.27
C LYS A 287 18.96 -19.97 -20.06
N THR A 288 18.48 -19.08 -20.91
CA THR A 288 19.32 -18.25 -21.76
C THR A 288 19.19 -16.77 -21.41
N GLU A 289 20.17 -15.98 -21.78
CA GLU A 289 20.14 -14.52 -21.56
C GLU A 289 19.01 -13.86 -22.37
N GLN A 290 18.70 -14.38 -23.58
CA GLN A 290 17.58 -13.88 -24.37
C GLN A 290 16.23 -14.18 -23.70
N GLU A 291 16.04 -15.35 -23.14
CA GLU A 291 14.82 -15.67 -22.37
C GLU A 291 14.62 -14.72 -21.18
N LYS A 292 15.68 -14.35 -20.46
CA LYS A 292 15.61 -13.37 -19.35
C LYS A 292 15.23 -11.97 -19.83
N ILE A 293 15.77 -11.55 -20.98
CA ILE A 293 15.42 -10.27 -21.62
C ILE A 293 13.94 -10.27 -22.01
N ASP A 294 13.46 -11.33 -22.65
CA ASP A 294 12.08 -11.45 -23.11
C ASP A 294 11.10 -11.47 -21.91
N ILE A 295 11.41 -12.23 -20.87
CA ILE A 295 10.63 -12.22 -19.63
C ILE A 295 10.59 -10.80 -19.04
N ALA A 296 11.73 -10.13 -18.97
CA ALA A 296 11.78 -8.78 -18.42
C ALA A 296 10.88 -7.80 -19.21
N MET A 297 10.90 -7.87 -20.54
CA MET A 297 10.06 -7.02 -21.39
C MET A 297 8.57 -7.33 -21.21
N ARG A 298 8.19 -8.63 -21.07
CA ARG A 298 6.81 -9.04 -20.81
C ARG A 298 6.33 -8.54 -19.45
N VAL A 299 7.13 -8.75 -18.39
CA VAL A 299 6.83 -8.28 -17.02
C VAL A 299 6.63 -6.77 -16.99
N ILE A 300 7.52 -6.01 -17.64
CA ILE A 300 7.43 -4.54 -17.67
C ILE A 300 6.17 -4.10 -18.42
N ALA A 301 5.87 -4.68 -19.58
CA ALA A 301 4.71 -4.32 -20.36
C ALA A 301 3.39 -4.63 -19.65
N ASP A 302 3.29 -5.80 -19.00
CA ASP A 302 2.14 -6.21 -18.18
C ASP A 302 1.97 -5.30 -16.95
N HIS A 303 3.02 -5.16 -16.16
CA HIS A 303 2.96 -4.42 -14.89
C HIS A 303 2.69 -2.92 -15.08
N MET A 304 3.20 -2.33 -16.15
CA MET A 304 2.90 -0.94 -16.50
C MET A 304 1.39 -0.76 -16.76
N ARG A 305 0.72 -1.72 -17.46
CA ARG A 305 -0.74 -1.71 -17.64
C ARG A 305 -1.47 -1.71 -16.28
N ALA A 306 -1.13 -2.67 -15.41
CA ALA A 306 -1.74 -2.81 -14.09
C ALA A 306 -1.61 -1.54 -13.25
N VAL A 307 -0.41 -0.95 -13.22
CA VAL A 307 -0.13 0.26 -12.45
C VAL A 307 -0.82 1.49 -13.05
N ALA A 308 -0.76 1.66 -14.38
CA ALA A 308 -1.39 2.80 -15.05
C ALA A 308 -2.91 2.83 -14.83
N PHE A 309 -3.59 1.70 -15.02
CA PHE A 309 -5.03 1.60 -14.76
C PHE A 309 -5.39 1.77 -13.28
N SER A 310 -4.59 1.23 -12.35
CA SER A 310 -4.83 1.42 -10.91
C SER A 310 -4.76 2.90 -10.53
N ILE A 311 -3.77 3.64 -11.05
CA ILE A 311 -3.64 5.08 -10.80
C ILE A 311 -4.81 5.84 -11.45
N ALA A 312 -5.20 5.48 -12.69
CA ALA A 312 -6.36 6.04 -13.36
C ALA A 312 -7.65 5.82 -12.56
N ASP A 313 -7.80 4.66 -11.92
CA ASP A 313 -8.91 4.34 -11.00
C ASP A 313 -8.71 4.92 -9.58
N SER A 314 -7.84 5.91 -9.42
CA SER A 314 -7.55 6.62 -8.16
C SER A 314 -6.88 5.78 -7.06
N GLN A 315 -6.30 4.64 -7.40
CA GLN A 315 -5.50 3.85 -6.47
C GLN A 315 -4.01 4.11 -6.67
N LEU A 316 -3.43 4.85 -5.76
CA LEU A 316 -1.99 5.17 -5.79
C LEU A 316 -1.15 4.08 -5.14
N PRO A 317 0.12 3.89 -5.59
CA PRO A 317 1.09 3.10 -4.86
C PRO A 317 1.24 3.60 -3.41
N GLY A 318 1.24 2.69 -2.44
CA GLY A 318 1.23 3.06 -1.02
C GLY A 318 1.92 2.03 -0.13
N ASN A 319 1.81 2.21 1.19
CA ASN A 319 2.44 1.33 2.20
C ASN A 319 1.47 0.29 2.79
N ALA A 320 0.18 0.34 2.43
CA ALA A 320 -0.84 -0.53 3.00
C ALA A 320 -1.90 -0.91 1.98
N LYS A 321 -2.62 -2.01 2.23
CA LYS A 321 -3.77 -2.51 1.46
C LYS A 321 -3.47 -2.57 -0.06
N ALA A 322 -4.43 -2.18 -0.90
CA ALA A 322 -4.30 -2.19 -2.36
C ALA A 322 -3.08 -1.37 -2.84
N GLY A 323 -2.81 -0.21 -2.25
CA GLY A 323 -1.66 0.61 -2.61
C GLY A 323 -0.32 -0.09 -2.43
N TYR A 324 -0.18 -0.94 -1.40
CA TYR A 324 1.03 -1.76 -1.21
C TYR A 324 1.22 -2.78 -2.34
N VAL A 325 0.15 -3.41 -2.77
CA VAL A 325 0.20 -4.38 -3.88
C VAL A 325 0.60 -3.69 -5.18
N ILE A 326 -0.01 -2.53 -5.49
CA ILE A 326 0.32 -1.75 -6.69
C ILE A 326 1.78 -1.28 -6.66
N ARG A 327 2.27 -0.82 -5.50
CA ARG A 327 3.68 -0.47 -5.33
C ARG A 327 4.61 -1.66 -5.57
N ARG A 328 4.25 -2.85 -5.09
CA ARG A 328 5.02 -4.09 -5.30
C ARG A 328 5.09 -4.46 -6.78
N ILE A 329 3.98 -4.36 -7.52
CA ILE A 329 3.94 -4.61 -8.96
C ILE A 329 4.90 -3.66 -9.70
N LEU A 330 4.82 -2.35 -9.43
CA LEU A 330 5.71 -1.37 -10.06
C LEU A 330 7.17 -1.65 -9.74
N ARG A 331 7.50 -1.91 -8.48
CA ARG A 331 8.88 -2.23 -8.07
C ARG A 331 9.41 -3.51 -8.71
N ARG A 332 8.55 -4.51 -8.94
CA ARG A 332 8.91 -5.72 -9.69
C ARG A 332 9.31 -5.35 -11.13
N ALA A 333 8.54 -4.51 -11.82
CA ALA A 333 8.89 -4.03 -13.16
C ALA A 333 10.24 -3.27 -13.17
N VAL A 334 10.45 -2.33 -12.23
CA VAL A 334 11.71 -1.57 -12.09
C VAL A 334 12.90 -2.50 -11.88
N ARG A 335 12.73 -3.53 -11.03
CA ARG A 335 13.77 -4.53 -10.78
C ARG A 335 14.15 -5.31 -12.05
N TYR A 336 13.16 -5.80 -12.81
CA TYR A 336 13.42 -6.50 -14.07
C TYR A 336 14.14 -5.59 -15.08
N ALA A 337 13.76 -4.33 -15.14
CA ALA A 337 14.43 -3.32 -15.95
C ALA A 337 15.88 -3.10 -15.54
N TYR A 338 16.13 -2.96 -14.25
CA TYR A 338 17.46 -2.76 -13.68
C TYR A 338 18.36 -3.97 -13.91
N THR A 339 17.85 -5.18 -13.63
CA THR A 339 18.65 -6.42 -13.64
C THR A 339 18.93 -6.93 -15.06
N PHE A 340 17.92 -6.96 -15.93
CA PHE A 340 18.02 -7.64 -17.22
C PHE A 340 18.11 -6.71 -18.42
N LEU A 341 17.59 -5.47 -18.31
CA LEU A 341 17.67 -4.49 -19.38
C LEU A 341 18.69 -3.38 -19.13
N ASN A 342 19.44 -3.46 -18.01
CA ASN A 342 20.46 -2.48 -17.60
C ASN A 342 19.93 -1.02 -17.51
N GLN A 343 18.64 -0.83 -17.15
CA GLN A 343 18.08 0.48 -16.96
C GLN A 343 18.36 0.97 -15.53
N LYS A 344 19.26 1.93 -15.38
CA LYS A 344 19.70 2.49 -14.09
C LYS A 344 18.97 3.77 -13.70
N GLU A 345 18.20 4.34 -14.63
CA GLU A 345 17.36 5.52 -14.46
C GLU A 345 15.90 5.18 -14.70
N ALA A 346 14.98 6.00 -14.17
CA ALA A 346 13.56 5.84 -14.38
C ALA A 346 13.20 5.90 -15.87
N PHE A 347 12.50 4.89 -16.39
CA PHE A 347 12.12 4.83 -17.78
C PHE A 347 10.72 4.29 -18.05
N ILE A 348 10.13 3.49 -17.09
CA ILE A 348 8.80 2.88 -17.28
C ILE A 348 7.73 3.95 -17.56
N TYR A 349 7.81 5.10 -16.88
CA TYR A 349 6.90 6.22 -17.10
C TYR A 349 6.89 6.71 -18.56
N LYS A 350 7.98 6.52 -19.31
CA LYS A 350 8.09 6.91 -20.73
C LYS A 350 7.23 6.04 -21.64
N LEU A 351 6.91 4.80 -21.23
CA LEU A 351 6.09 3.86 -21.96
C LEU A 351 4.61 4.29 -22.01
N LEU A 352 4.18 5.12 -21.07
CA LEU A 352 2.78 5.47 -20.90
C LEU A 352 2.15 6.10 -22.14
N ASN A 353 2.89 6.93 -22.89
CA ASN A 353 2.35 7.57 -24.10
C ASN A 353 1.98 6.54 -25.18
N THR A 354 2.81 5.54 -25.38
CA THR A 354 2.52 4.42 -26.29
C THR A 354 1.31 3.64 -25.81
N PHE A 355 1.25 3.34 -24.53
CA PHE A 355 0.12 2.62 -23.93
C PHE A 355 -1.21 3.40 -24.04
N ILE A 356 -1.22 4.70 -23.79
CA ILE A 356 -2.42 5.54 -23.96
C ILE A 356 -2.85 5.61 -25.43
N HIS A 357 -1.91 5.61 -26.37
CA HIS A 357 -2.25 5.56 -27.78
C HIS A 357 -3.06 4.30 -28.14
N GLU A 358 -2.69 3.16 -27.58
CA GLU A 358 -3.34 1.88 -27.85
C GLU A 358 -4.67 1.71 -27.08
N MET A 359 -4.72 2.12 -25.81
CA MET A 359 -5.82 1.81 -24.90
C MET A 359 -6.74 3.01 -24.58
N GLY A 360 -6.28 4.24 -24.79
CA GLY A 360 -6.99 5.45 -24.39
C GLY A 360 -8.32 5.68 -25.11
N GLY A 361 -8.50 5.09 -26.30
CA GLY A 361 -9.78 5.12 -27.02
C GLY A 361 -10.87 4.28 -26.35
N ALA A 362 -10.49 3.13 -25.77
CA ALA A 362 -11.40 2.26 -25.03
C ALA A 362 -11.57 2.70 -23.56
N TYR A 363 -10.55 3.34 -23.00
CA TYR A 363 -10.46 3.73 -21.60
C TYR A 363 -10.02 5.20 -21.47
N PRO A 364 -10.94 6.16 -21.62
CA PRO A 364 -10.61 7.60 -21.66
C PRO A 364 -10.01 8.14 -20.36
N GLU A 365 -10.20 7.45 -19.24
CA GLU A 365 -9.58 7.76 -17.95
C GLU A 365 -8.05 7.76 -18.00
N LEU A 366 -7.42 6.93 -18.82
CA LEU A 366 -5.97 6.93 -19.02
C LEU A 366 -5.48 8.27 -19.62
N THR A 367 -6.23 8.79 -20.59
CA THR A 367 -5.91 10.07 -21.22
C THR A 367 -6.15 11.23 -20.25
N ALA A 368 -7.26 11.20 -19.53
CA ALA A 368 -7.62 12.25 -18.57
C ALA A 368 -6.61 12.36 -17.42
N GLN A 369 -6.06 11.22 -16.96
CA GLN A 369 -5.10 11.17 -15.83
C GLN A 369 -3.63 11.04 -16.26
N ARG A 370 -3.33 11.26 -17.54
CA ARG A 370 -2.00 11.05 -18.13
C ARG A 370 -0.86 11.67 -17.31
N GLU A 371 -0.97 12.95 -16.96
CA GLU A 371 0.09 13.66 -16.24
C GLU A 371 0.30 13.12 -14.83
N LEU A 372 -0.78 12.75 -14.14
CA LEU A 372 -0.71 12.12 -12.82
C LEU A 372 0.00 10.76 -12.89
N ILE A 373 -0.39 9.90 -13.84
CA ILE A 373 0.17 8.56 -14.01
C ILE A 373 1.68 8.65 -14.28
N ILE A 374 2.09 9.52 -15.23
CA ILE A 374 3.52 9.76 -15.55
C ILE A 374 4.30 10.12 -14.30
N ARG A 375 3.82 11.07 -13.52
CA ARG A 375 4.56 11.60 -12.36
C ARG A 375 4.64 10.58 -11.24
N VAL A 376 3.52 9.92 -10.93
CA VAL A 376 3.48 8.89 -9.87
C VAL A 376 4.43 7.74 -10.20
N ILE A 377 4.38 7.21 -11.44
CA ILE A 377 5.28 6.14 -11.84
C ILE A 377 6.74 6.61 -11.75
N LYS A 378 7.07 7.78 -12.32
CA LYS A 378 8.44 8.30 -12.33
C LYS A 378 9.02 8.45 -10.92
N GLU A 379 8.25 9.05 -9.99
CA GLU A 379 8.74 9.26 -8.62
C GLU A 379 8.90 7.96 -7.82
N GLU A 380 7.99 6.99 -8.00
CA GLU A 380 8.15 5.66 -7.39
C GLU A 380 9.35 4.91 -7.99
N GLU A 381 9.62 5.03 -9.30
CA GLU A 381 10.82 4.50 -9.95
C GLU A 381 12.08 5.13 -9.34
N ASP A 382 12.18 6.48 -9.33
CA ASP A 382 13.31 7.22 -8.79
C ASP A 382 13.56 6.87 -7.30
N SER A 383 12.47 6.76 -6.52
CA SER A 383 12.55 6.38 -5.11
C SER A 383 13.07 4.95 -4.92
N PHE A 384 12.59 4.03 -5.72
CA PHE A 384 13.00 2.62 -5.62
C PHE A 384 14.41 2.39 -6.15
N LEU A 385 14.84 3.05 -7.20
CA LEU A 385 16.21 2.99 -7.71
C LEU A 385 17.22 3.45 -6.66
N ARG A 386 16.91 4.53 -5.91
CA ARG A 386 17.74 4.93 -4.75
C ARG A 386 17.77 3.87 -3.64
N THR A 387 16.70 3.13 -3.45
CA THR A 387 16.64 2.04 -2.49
C THR A 387 17.46 0.85 -2.96
N LEU A 388 17.40 0.51 -4.25
CA LEU A 388 18.22 -0.53 -4.87
C LEU A 388 19.71 -0.21 -4.74
N GLU A 389 20.13 1.01 -5.05
CA GLU A 389 21.51 1.44 -4.91
C GLU A 389 22.01 1.30 -3.46
N LYS A 390 21.21 1.72 -2.48
CA LYS A 390 21.55 1.55 -1.06
C LYS A 390 21.67 0.07 -0.67
N GLY A 391 20.75 -0.76 -1.16
CA GLY A 391 20.76 -2.21 -0.93
C GLY A 391 22.00 -2.88 -1.51
N ILE A 392 22.39 -2.52 -2.72
CA ILE A 392 23.62 -3.01 -3.37
C ILE A 392 24.85 -2.63 -2.54
N ASN A 393 24.96 -1.36 -2.14
CA ASN A 393 26.09 -0.89 -1.33
C ASN A 393 26.17 -1.63 0.02
N LEU A 394 25.02 -1.85 0.67
CA LEU A 394 24.97 -2.60 1.93
C LEU A 394 25.37 -4.06 1.75
N LEU A 395 24.89 -4.72 0.70
CA LEU A 395 25.22 -6.10 0.37
C LEU A 395 26.73 -6.23 0.06
N THR A 396 27.28 -5.30 -0.72
CA THR A 396 28.73 -5.27 -1.04
C THR A 396 29.57 -5.18 0.23
N ASN A 397 29.24 -4.25 1.13
CA ASN A 397 29.94 -4.12 2.42
C ASN A 397 29.83 -5.40 3.26
N THR A 398 28.66 -6.04 3.28
CA THR A 398 28.43 -7.31 4.00
C THR A 398 29.30 -8.43 3.40
N MET A 399 29.38 -8.51 2.07
CA MET A 399 30.25 -9.50 1.39
C MET A 399 31.75 -9.27 1.67
N ASP A 400 32.19 -8.01 1.75
CA ASP A 400 33.58 -7.69 2.11
C ASP A 400 33.90 -8.12 3.56
N GLU A 401 32.98 -7.89 4.49
CA GLU A 401 33.13 -8.39 5.88
C GLU A 401 33.12 -9.91 5.95
N MET A 402 32.26 -10.59 5.19
CA MET A 402 32.22 -12.05 5.11
C MET A 402 33.52 -12.63 4.55
N LYS A 403 34.07 -12.00 3.49
CA LYS A 403 35.34 -12.38 2.89
C LYS A 403 36.50 -12.28 3.90
N ALA A 404 36.52 -11.22 4.71
CA ALA A 404 37.49 -11.04 5.78
C ALA A 404 37.38 -12.13 6.87
N GLN A 405 36.17 -12.70 7.06
CA GLN A 405 35.86 -13.77 8.01
C GLN A 405 36.00 -15.19 7.41
N GLY A 406 36.32 -15.31 6.12
CA GLY A 406 36.40 -16.60 5.43
C GLY A 406 35.05 -17.29 5.19
N LYS A 407 33.93 -16.53 5.23
CA LYS A 407 32.59 -17.04 4.96
C LYS A 407 32.28 -16.92 3.48
N THR A 408 31.53 -17.87 2.94
CA THR A 408 31.15 -17.95 1.52
C THR A 408 29.62 -17.97 1.31
N GLU A 409 28.85 -17.95 2.40
CA GLU A 409 27.38 -18.00 2.34
C GLU A 409 26.76 -16.88 3.16
N LEU A 410 25.91 -16.05 2.52
CA LEU A 410 25.10 -15.01 3.17
C LEU A 410 23.95 -15.68 3.92
N SER A 411 23.74 -15.34 5.19
CA SER A 411 22.63 -15.89 5.97
C SER A 411 21.29 -15.42 5.41
N GLY A 412 20.28 -16.31 5.38
CA GLY A 412 18.93 -15.97 4.96
C GLY A 412 18.31 -14.86 5.80
N LYS A 413 18.71 -14.69 7.06
CA LYS A 413 18.27 -13.60 7.93
C LYS A 413 18.79 -12.22 7.46
N GLU A 414 20.04 -12.12 6.99
CA GLU A 414 20.55 -10.88 6.40
C GLU A 414 19.89 -10.59 5.04
N ALA A 415 19.71 -11.62 4.21
CA ALA A 415 18.95 -11.50 2.98
C ALA A 415 17.49 -11.06 3.24
N PHE A 416 16.84 -11.61 4.28
CA PHE A 416 15.51 -11.19 4.70
C PHE A 416 15.50 -9.75 5.24
N ARG A 417 16.51 -9.31 5.96
CA ARG A 417 16.64 -7.91 6.40
C ARG A 417 16.76 -6.95 5.23
N LEU A 418 17.53 -7.30 4.20
CA LEU A 418 17.61 -6.54 2.95
C LEU A 418 16.24 -6.45 2.27
N PHE A 419 15.51 -7.55 2.23
CA PHE A 419 14.17 -7.63 1.64
C PHE A 419 13.14 -6.82 2.45
N ASP A 420 13.00 -7.08 3.75
CA ASP A 420 11.93 -6.54 4.60
C ASP A 420 12.13 -5.04 4.91
N THR A 421 13.36 -4.65 5.24
CA THR A 421 13.68 -3.27 5.68
C THR A 421 13.96 -2.33 4.51
N TYR A 422 14.67 -2.82 3.50
CA TYR A 422 15.12 -1.99 2.38
C TYR A 422 14.36 -2.28 1.08
N GLY A 423 13.47 -3.28 1.06
CA GLY A 423 12.75 -3.69 -0.15
C GLY A 423 13.68 -4.24 -1.25
N PHE A 424 14.84 -4.76 -0.85
CA PHE A 424 15.86 -5.30 -1.75
C PHE A 424 15.57 -6.78 -2.03
N PRO A 425 15.26 -7.17 -3.27
CA PRO A 425 14.73 -8.49 -3.56
C PRO A 425 15.76 -9.62 -3.40
N LEU A 426 15.27 -10.83 -3.05
CA LEU A 426 16.13 -12.01 -2.84
C LEU A 426 16.90 -12.39 -4.11
N ASP A 427 16.22 -12.49 -5.26
CA ASP A 427 16.83 -12.88 -6.53
C ASP A 427 17.94 -11.93 -7.00
N LEU A 428 17.82 -10.64 -6.69
CA LEU A 428 18.90 -9.68 -6.92
C LEU A 428 20.03 -9.86 -5.91
N THR A 429 19.71 -10.18 -4.65
CA THR A 429 20.72 -10.55 -3.64
C THR A 429 21.51 -11.78 -4.08
N GLU A 430 20.84 -12.83 -4.54
CA GLU A 430 21.45 -14.06 -5.05
C GLU A 430 22.33 -13.83 -6.28
N LEU A 431 21.82 -13.02 -7.23
CA LEU A 431 22.58 -12.68 -8.43
C LEU A 431 23.89 -11.99 -8.08
N ILE A 432 23.86 -10.95 -7.24
CA ILE A 432 25.03 -10.20 -6.83
C ILE A 432 25.98 -11.08 -5.99
N CYS A 433 25.46 -11.87 -5.06
CA CYS A 433 26.24 -12.83 -4.28
C CYS A 433 26.98 -13.80 -5.20
N ARG A 434 26.30 -14.39 -6.18
CA ARG A 434 26.88 -15.34 -7.14
C ARG A 434 27.97 -14.72 -8.00
N GLU A 435 27.77 -13.49 -8.49
CA GLU A 435 28.78 -12.74 -9.25
C GLU A 435 30.07 -12.50 -8.45
N HIS A 436 29.97 -12.41 -7.12
CA HIS A 436 31.10 -12.22 -6.21
C HIS A 436 31.60 -13.53 -5.55
N GLY A 437 31.07 -14.70 -5.97
CA GLY A 437 31.48 -16.00 -5.47
C GLY A 437 30.90 -16.41 -4.11
N PHE A 438 29.73 -15.81 -3.74
CA PHE A 438 28.98 -16.15 -2.54
C PHE A 438 27.70 -16.88 -2.90
N SER A 439 27.16 -17.68 -1.95
CA SER A 439 25.80 -18.23 -1.97
C SER A 439 24.92 -17.51 -0.96
N VAL A 440 23.60 -17.79 -1.00
CA VAL A 440 22.62 -17.30 -0.03
C VAL A 440 21.89 -18.49 0.59
N ASP A 441 21.64 -18.49 1.90
CA ASP A 441 20.82 -19.49 2.58
C ASP A 441 19.33 -19.20 2.32
N GLU A 442 18.82 -19.70 1.18
CA GLU A 442 17.43 -19.52 0.74
C GLU A 442 16.44 -20.15 1.73
N ARG A 443 16.80 -21.31 2.33
CA ARG A 443 15.91 -21.98 3.28
C ARG A 443 15.64 -21.11 4.53
N GLN A 444 16.69 -20.50 5.09
CA GLN A 444 16.53 -19.61 6.24
C GLN A 444 15.73 -18.34 5.84
N PHE A 445 15.91 -17.84 4.61
CA PHE A 445 15.11 -16.72 4.12
C PHE A 445 13.61 -17.08 4.03
N GLU A 446 13.28 -18.26 3.50
CA GLU A 446 11.91 -18.75 3.41
C GLU A 446 11.26 -18.95 4.79
N GLU A 447 12.00 -19.42 5.78
CA GLU A 447 11.56 -19.55 7.16
C GLU A 447 11.17 -18.18 7.76
N GLU A 448 12.00 -17.14 7.57
CA GLU A 448 11.71 -15.78 8.02
C GLU A 448 10.50 -15.17 7.28
N MET A 449 10.38 -15.40 5.97
CA MET A 449 9.22 -15.00 5.17
C MET A 449 7.93 -15.68 5.63
N ALA A 450 7.97 -16.97 5.92
CA ALA A 450 6.82 -17.71 6.43
C ALA A 450 6.35 -17.17 7.78
N GLN A 451 7.29 -16.83 8.68
CA GLN A 451 6.97 -16.20 9.97
C GLN A 451 6.34 -14.82 9.80
N GLN A 452 6.82 -14.00 8.85
CA GLN A 452 6.24 -12.69 8.55
C GLN A 452 4.81 -12.85 8.00
N LYS A 453 4.61 -13.75 7.01
CA LYS A 453 3.30 -14.05 6.42
C LYS A 453 2.31 -14.56 7.47
N ALA A 454 2.74 -15.45 8.39
CA ALA A 454 1.92 -15.94 9.49
C ALA A 454 1.51 -14.83 10.46
N ARG A 455 2.45 -13.93 10.81
CA ARG A 455 2.15 -12.74 11.63
C ARG A 455 1.13 -11.81 10.96
N ALA A 456 1.27 -11.58 9.65
CA ALA A 456 0.35 -10.75 8.87
C ALA A 456 -1.05 -11.39 8.75
N ARG A 457 -1.15 -12.69 8.47
CA ARG A 457 -2.42 -13.43 8.43
C ARG A 457 -3.14 -13.42 9.78
N ASN A 458 -2.44 -13.71 10.87
CA ASN A 458 -3.01 -13.70 12.22
C ASN A 458 -3.48 -12.30 12.65
N ALA A 459 -2.89 -11.24 12.09
CA ALA A 459 -3.32 -9.88 12.34
C ALA A 459 -4.60 -9.48 11.58
N ALA A 460 -4.92 -10.15 10.47
CA ALA A 460 -6.01 -9.81 9.55
C ALA A 460 -7.23 -10.76 9.61
N ALA A 461 -7.14 -11.89 10.34
CA ALA A 461 -8.22 -12.88 10.39
C ALA A 461 -9.49 -12.30 11.03
N VAL A 462 -10.57 -12.27 10.27
CA VAL A 462 -11.95 -11.96 10.70
C VAL A 462 -12.79 -13.19 10.36
N GLU A 463 -13.43 -13.78 11.37
CA GLU A 463 -14.37 -14.90 11.20
C GLU A 463 -15.80 -14.37 11.32
N ASN A 464 -16.57 -14.48 10.24
CA ASN A 464 -17.97 -14.11 10.20
C ASN A 464 -18.84 -15.38 10.26
N SER A 465 -19.86 -15.42 11.14
CA SER A 465 -20.92 -16.42 11.02
C SER A 465 -21.86 -16.07 9.85
N ASP A 466 -22.69 -17.06 9.48
CA ASP A 466 -23.82 -16.76 8.57
C ASP A 466 -24.81 -15.79 9.20
N TRP A 467 -25.60 -15.14 8.35
CA TRP A 467 -26.67 -14.26 8.78
C TRP A 467 -27.83 -15.07 9.36
N VAL A 468 -28.25 -14.72 10.56
CA VAL A 468 -29.52 -15.17 11.15
C VAL A 468 -30.60 -14.18 10.70
N VAL A 469 -31.48 -14.63 9.81
CA VAL A 469 -32.58 -13.81 9.29
C VAL A 469 -33.76 -13.91 10.23
N LEU A 470 -34.24 -12.77 10.73
CA LEU A 470 -35.42 -12.65 11.59
C LEU A 470 -36.66 -12.25 10.77
N ARG A 471 -36.48 -11.35 9.84
CA ARG A 471 -37.54 -10.80 8.99
C ARG A 471 -37.03 -10.63 7.58
N GLU A 472 -37.83 -10.96 6.59
CA GLU A 472 -37.59 -10.60 5.19
C GLU A 472 -37.92 -9.13 4.96
N GLY A 473 -37.13 -8.45 4.14
CA GLY A 473 -37.32 -7.03 3.82
C GLY A 473 -36.04 -6.36 3.33
N GLU A 474 -36.25 -5.17 2.75
CA GLU A 474 -35.15 -4.32 2.30
C GLU A 474 -34.87 -3.22 3.33
N GLN A 475 -33.60 -2.85 3.47
CA GLN A 475 -33.20 -1.73 4.31
C GLN A 475 -33.46 -0.40 3.60
N LYS A 476 -34.06 0.56 4.30
CA LYS A 476 -34.26 1.93 3.85
C LYS A 476 -33.41 2.89 4.71
N PHE A 477 -32.55 3.67 4.07
CA PHE A 477 -31.83 4.76 4.74
C PHE A 477 -32.70 6.00 4.84
N VAL A 478 -32.92 6.51 6.05
CA VAL A 478 -33.71 7.70 6.36
C VAL A 478 -32.92 8.84 6.99
N GLY A 479 -31.61 8.67 7.11
CA GLY A 479 -30.70 9.53 7.89
C GLY A 479 -30.39 10.90 7.28
N TYR A 480 -30.86 11.19 6.05
CA TYR A 480 -30.79 12.56 5.53
C TYR A 480 -31.84 13.48 6.17
N ASP A 481 -32.98 12.91 6.62
CA ASP A 481 -34.13 13.66 7.13
C ASP A 481 -34.34 13.45 8.63
N TYR A 482 -33.89 12.32 9.18
CA TYR A 482 -34.13 11.91 10.56
C TYR A 482 -32.84 11.50 11.27
N THR A 483 -32.71 11.86 12.55
CA THR A 483 -31.68 11.40 13.48
C THR A 483 -32.22 10.34 14.43
N GLU A 484 -33.54 10.18 14.52
CA GLU A 484 -34.24 9.16 15.28
C GLU A 484 -35.30 8.54 14.42
N TYR A 485 -35.44 7.20 14.43
CA TYR A 485 -36.48 6.51 13.65
C TYR A 485 -36.82 5.16 14.26
N GLU A 486 -38.11 4.78 14.21
CA GLU A 486 -38.56 3.45 14.61
C GLU A 486 -38.03 2.40 13.62
N CYS A 487 -37.54 1.27 14.14
CA CYS A 487 -36.94 0.23 13.32
C CYS A 487 -37.03 -1.17 13.94
N HIS A 488 -36.84 -2.17 13.07
CA HIS A 488 -36.70 -3.58 13.45
C HIS A 488 -35.43 -4.15 12.93
N ILE A 489 -34.91 -5.17 13.63
CA ILE A 489 -33.74 -5.92 13.12
C ILE A 489 -34.24 -6.93 12.08
N LEU A 490 -33.76 -6.82 10.84
CA LEU A 490 -34.03 -7.78 9.77
C LEU A 490 -33.18 -9.03 9.94
N ARG A 491 -31.91 -8.85 10.22
CA ARG A 491 -30.94 -9.95 10.39
C ARG A 491 -29.74 -9.51 11.20
N TYR A 492 -29.02 -10.49 11.76
CA TYR A 492 -27.78 -10.27 12.47
C TYR A 492 -26.78 -11.39 12.22
N ARG A 493 -25.50 -11.12 12.45
CA ARG A 493 -24.43 -12.13 12.47
C ARG A 493 -23.42 -11.84 13.57
N LYS A 494 -22.74 -12.92 14.00
CA LYS A 494 -21.62 -12.84 14.95
C LYS A 494 -20.32 -12.68 14.18
N VAL A 495 -19.46 -11.77 14.63
CA VAL A 495 -18.14 -11.53 14.05
C VAL A 495 -17.09 -11.71 15.14
N THR A 496 -16.04 -12.48 14.82
CA THR A 496 -14.89 -12.67 15.71
C THR A 496 -13.64 -12.13 15.01
N GLN A 497 -13.03 -11.13 15.63
CA GLN A 497 -11.77 -10.56 15.14
C GLN A 497 -10.71 -10.68 16.23
N LYS A 498 -9.68 -11.47 15.99
CA LYS A 498 -8.66 -11.83 16.99
C LYS A 498 -9.31 -12.51 18.22
N LYS A 499 -9.42 -11.79 19.35
CA LYS A 499 -10.05 -12.27 20.60
C LYS A 499 -11.34 -11.52 20.94
N ASN A 500 -11.75 -10.59 20.09
CA ASN A 500 -12.94 -9.76 20.31
C ASN A 500 -14.11 -10.31 19.52
N THR A 501 -15.25 -10.46 20.18
CA THR A 501 -16.52 -10.81 19.54
C THR A 501 -17.43 -9.60 19.55
N PHE A 502 -18.07 -9.34 18.43
CA PHE A 502 -19.11 -8.32 18.27
C PHE A 502 -20.19 -8.86 17.33
N PHE A 503 -21.26 -8.13 17.18
CA PHE A 503 -22.36 -8.49 16.32
C PHE A 503 -22.64 -7.38 15.30
N GLU A 504 -23.07 -7.80 14.15
CA GLU A 504 -23.50 -6.94 13.06
C GLU A 504 -25.00 -7.08 12.86
N LEU A 505 -25.71 -5.96 12.77
CA LEU A 505 -27.14 -5.88 12.62
C LEU A 505 -27.49 -5.16 11.32
N VAL A 506 -28.54 -5.61 10.66
CA VAL A 506 -29.21 -4.89 9.55
C VAL A 506 -30.61 -4.52 10.01
N LEU A 507 -30.95 -3.24 9.93
CA LEU A 507 -32.24 -2.69 10.29
C LEU A 507 -33.10 -2.49 9.04
N ASP A 508 -34.43 -2.56 9.15
CA ASP A 508 -35.37 -2.25 8.06
C ASP A 508 -35.35 -0.75 7.69
N HIS A 509 -35.37 0.11 8.69
CA HIS A 509 -35.16 1.55 8.55
C HIS A 509 -33.97 1.98 9.38
N THR A 510 -33.08 2.81 8.81
CA THR A 510 -31.93 3.29 9.57
C THR A 510 -31.67 4.76 9.36
N PRO A 511 -31.57 5.54 10.46
CA PRO A 511 -31.05 6.90 10.41
C PRO A 511 -29.52 6.93 10.40
N PHE A 512 -28.81 5.81 10.64
CA PHE A 512 -27.35 5.75 10.74
C PHE A 512 -26.70 5.74 9.38
N TYR A 513 -25.82 6.71 9.14
CA TYR A 513 -24.97 6.76 7.96
C TYR A 513 -23.90 5.66 8.04
N GLY A 514 -23.83 4.81 7.04
CA GLY A 514 -22.76 3.82 6.89
C GLY A 514 -21.50 4.44 6.29
N GLU A 515 -20.32 4.06 6.79
CA GLU A 515 -19.03 4.57 6.29
C GLU A 515 -18.96 4.51 4.76
N MET A 516 -18.85 5.67 4.12
CA MET A 516 -18.78 5.82 2.66
C MET A 516 -18.19 7.19 2.28
N GLY A 517 -17.52 7.29 1.11
CA GLY A 517 -17.04 8.56 0.57
C GLY A 517 -16.01 9.26 1.48
N GLY A 518 -15.32 8.52 2.36
CA GLY A 518 -14.37 9.07 3.32
C GLY A 518 -14.99 9.55 4.63
N GLN A 519 -16.32 9.64 4.74
CA GLN A 519 -16.99 9.93 6.02
C GLN A 519 -17.16 8.65 6.83
N VAL A 520 -16.76 8.68 8.11
CA VAL A 520 -16.94 7.58 9.06
C VAL A 520 -18.43 7.30 9.31
N GLY A 521 -18.73 6.07 9.72
CA GLY A 521 -20.08 5.67 10.09
C GLY A 521 -20.56 6.34 11.37
N ASP A 522 -21.87 6.52 11.48
CA ASP A 522 -22.48 7.05 12.67
C ASP A 522 -22.43 6.08 13.84
N GLN A 523 -22.47 6.67 15.02
CA GLN A 523 -22.59 5.98 16.30
C GLN A 523 -23.90 6.42 16.97
N GLY A 524 -24.35 5.68 17.97
CA GLY A 524 -25.54 6.00 18.72
C GLY A 524 -26.10 4.81 19.47
N VAL A 525 -27.42 4.73 19.57
CA VAL A 525 -28.08 3.70 20.36
C VAL A 525 -29.33 3.15 19.68
N LEU A 526 -29.66 1.89 19.96
CA LEU A 526 -30.98 1.29 19.77
C LEU A 526 -31.68 1.21 21.14
N VAL A 527 -32.83 1.83 21.26
CA VAL A 527 -33.63 1.88 22.51
C VAL A 527 -34.88 1.07 22.32
N SER A 528 -35.12 0.11 23.21
CA SER A 528 -36.40 -0.59 23.36
C SER A 528 -37.02 -0.25 24.74
N GLU A 529 -38.18 -0.81 25.04
CA GLU A 529 -38.82 -0.60 26.36
C GLU A 529 -37.92 -1.06 27.54
N ASP A 530 -37.13 -2.12 27.33
CA ASP A 530 -36.41 -2.80 28.41
C ASP A 530 -34.90 -2.53 28.42
N GLU A 531 -34.32 -2.02 27.30
CA GLU A 531 -32.86 -1.90 27.18
C GLU A 531 -32.40 -0.87 26.15
N THR A 532 -31.14 -0.45 26.32
CA THR A 532 -30.44 0.41 25.37
C THR A 532 -29.16 -0.30 24.91
N ILE A 533 -29.01 -0.47 23.60
CA ILE A 533 -27.86 -1.10 22.95
C ILE A 533 -27.05 -0.05 22.22
N ASN A 534 -25.75 0.03 22.53
CA ASN A 534 -24.83 0.96 21.87
C ASN A 534 -24.42 0.46 20.47
N ILE A 535 -24.65 1.25 19.45
CA ILE A 535 -24.07 1.12 18.12
C ILE A 535 -22.73 1.86 18.15
N VAL A 536 -21.64 1.07 18.08
CA VAL A 536 -20.26 1.59 18.22
C VAL A 536 -19.67 2.08 16.90
N ASP A 537 -20.24 1.61 15.78
CA ASP A 537 -19.86 2.01 14.41
C ASP A 537 -20.95 1.56 13.42
N THR A 538 -21.00 2.19 12.26
CA THR A 538 -21.87 1.78 11.16
C THR A 538 -21.05 1.68 9.88
N LYS A 539 -20.92 0.47 9.36
CA LYS A 539 -20.19 0.15 8.12
C LYS A 539 -21.14 0.08 6.93
N ARG A 540 -20.60 0.09 5.73
CA ARG A 540 -21.36 -0.18 4.52
C ARG A 540 -20.88 -1.49 3.89
N GLU A 541 -21.82 -2.40 3.61
CA GLU A 541 -21.56 -3.66 2.91
C GLU A 541 -22.71 -3.91 1.93
N ASN A 542 -22.38 -4.15 0.66
CA ASN A 542 -23.37 -4.43 -0.40
C ASN A 542 -24.55 -3.43 -0.42
N ASN A 543 -24.21 -2.13 -0.39
CA ASN A 543 -25.19 -1.01 -0.32
C ASN A 543 -26.08 -0.96 0.92
N GLN A 544 -25.80 -1.72 1.95
CA GLN A 544 -26.52 -1.72 3.21
C GLN A 544 -25.68 -1.14 4.35
N SER A 545 -26.32 -0.43 5.26
CA SER A 545 -25.71 0.01 6.51
C SER A 545 -25.70 -1.15 7.52
N ILE A 546 -24.50 -1.53 7.97
CA ILE A 546 -24.28 -2.60 8.93
C ILE A 546 -23.92 -1.97 10.28
N HIS A 547 -24.76 -2.18 11.27
CA HIS A 547 -24.60 -1.59 12.61
C HIS A 547 -23.82 -2.54 13.52
N ILE A 548 -22.72 -2.05 14.07
CA ILE A 548 -21.83 -2.85 14.92
C ILE A 548 -22.19 -2.65 16.39
N VAL A 549 -22.50 -3.75 17.08
CA VAL A 549 -22.82 -3.75 18.51
C VAL A 549 -21.95 -4.77 19.25
N LYS A 550 -21.62 -4.50 20.51
CA LYS A 550 -20.81 -5.41 21.33
C LYS A 550 -21.61 -6.60 21.87
N GLN A 551 -22.90 -6.47 21.96
CA GLN A 551 -23.83 -7.50 22.44
C GLN A 551 -25.16 -7.37 21.72
N LEU A 552 -25.84 -8.50 21.49
CA LEU A 552 -27.21 -8.51 20.98
C LEU A 552 -28.20 -8.01 22.01
N PRO A 553 -29.33 -7.41 21.59
CA PRO A 553 -30.47 -7.21 22.46
C PRO A 553 -30.97 -8.54 23.06
N LYS A 554 -31.53 -8.48 24.25
CA LYS A 554 -32.16 -9.65 24.86
C LYS A 554 -33.33 -10.18 24.05
N ASN A 555 -34.10 -9.26 23.47
CA ASN A 555 -35.16 -9.57 22.52
C ASN A 555 -34.80 -8.92 21.16
N VAL A 556 -34.29 -9.71 20.23
CA VAL A 556 -33.90 -9.25 18.88
C VAL A 556 -35.11 -8.96 17.97
N GLU A 557 -36.31 -9.42 18.36
CA GLU A 557 -37.55 -9.19 17.60
C GLU A 557 -38.34 -7.99 18.12
N ALA A 558 -37.86 -7.26 19.13
CA ALA A 558 -38.52 -6.06 19.68
C ALA A 558 -38.58 -4.92 18.66
N ASP A 559 -39.44 -3.96 18.94
CA ASP A 559 -39.44 -2.67 18.29
C ASP A 559 -38.36 -1.79 18.91
N PHE A 560 -37.57 -1.12 18.09
CA PHE A 560 -36.51 -0.25 18.53
C PHE A 560 -36.68 1.18 18.00
N MET A 561 -36.27 2.14 18.83
CA MET A 561 -35.97 3.49 18.38
C MET A 561 -34.47 3.58 18.11
N ALA A 562 -34.12 3.79 16.86
CA ALA A 562 -32.73 4.00 16.43
C ALA A 562 -32.39 5.48 16.59
N CYS A 563 -31.48 5.85 17.51
CA CYS A 563 -31.11 7.23 17.83
C CYS A 563 -29.62 7.45 17.54
N VAL A 564 -29.32 8.37 16.64
CA VAL A 564 -27.95 8.74 16.28
C VAL A 564 -27.37 9.68 17.33
N ASP A 565 -26.06 9.56 17.60
CA ASP A 565 -25.30 10.55 18.37
C ASP A 565 -25.19 11.86 17.57
N THR A 566 -26.09 12.78 17.86
CA THR A 566 -26.24 14.05 17.11
C THR A 566 -25.03 14.93 17.22
N ASP A 567 -24.35 14.98 18.37
CA ASP A 567 -23.15 15.78 18.58
C ASP A 567 -22.01 15.32 17.64
N LYS A 568 -21.81 14.00 17.50
CA LYS A 568 -20.82 13.43 16.60
C LYS A 568 -21.23 13.61 15.14
N ARG A 569 -22.51 13.42 14.82
CA ARG A 569 -23.02 13.63 13.48
C ARG A 569 -22.85 15.08 13.02
N ASP A 570 -23.21 16.05 13.86
CA ASP A 570 -23.08 17.47 13.53
C ASP A 570 -21.61 17.87 13.33
N ALA A 571 -20.71 17.35 14.17
CA ALA A 571 -19.28 17.57 14.00
C ALA A 571 -18.76 16.94 12.70
N SER A 572 -19.19 15.71 12.37
CA SER A 572 -18.83 15.07 11.08
C SER A 572 -19.40 15.83 9.89
N ALA A 573 -20.64 16.30 9.98
CA ALA A 573 -21.30 17.11 8.95
C ALA A 573 -20.57 18.45 8.72
N ALA A 574 -20.13 19.11 9.79
CA ALA A 574 -19.32 20.32 9.72
C ALA A 574 -17.97 20.06 9.02
N ASN A 575 -17.26 19.00 9.43
CA ASN A 575 -16.00 18.59 8.80
C ASN A 575 -16.20 18.18 7.34
N HIS A 576 -17.30 17.50 6.99
CA HIS A 576 -17.57 17.12 5.61
C HIS A 576 -17.86 18.35 4.74
N THR A 577 -18.67 19.26 5.23
CA THR A 577 -18.97 20.52 4.53
C THR A 577 -17.68 21.35 4.36
N ALA A 578 -16.84 21.43 5.39
CA ALA A 578 -15.55 22.09 5.29
C ALA A 578 -14.60 21.43 4.26
N THR A 579 -14.72 20.12 4.05
CA THR A 579 -13.95 19.39 3.02
C THR A 579 -14.32 19.87 1.62
N HIS A 580 -15.60 20.10 1.32
CA HIS A 580 -16.06 20.66 0.05
C HIS A 580 -15.55 22.10 -0.14
N LEU A 581 -15.62 22.93 0.90
CA LEU A 581 -15.09 24.30 0.83
C LEU A 581 -13.58 24.30 0.63
N LEU A 582 -12.86 23.34 1.23
CA LEU A 582 -11.42 23.17 1.08
C LEU A 582 -11.05 22.74 -0.35
N ASP A 583 -11.77 21.80 -0.96
CA ASP A 583 -11.55 21.40 -2.36
C ASP A 583 -11.68 22.59 -3.31
N TYR A 584 -12.75 23.35 -3.14
CA TYR A 584 -12.95 24.60 -3.89
C TYR A 584 -11.81 25.60 -3.67
N ALA A 585 -11.44 25.86 -2.42
CA ALA A 585 -10.38 26.82 -2.09
C ALA A 585 -9.00 26.43 -2.64
N LEU A 586 -8.66 25.12 -2.60
CA LEU A 586 -7.42 24.62 -3.18
C LEU A 586 -7.36 24.84 -4.69
N LYS A 587 -8.45 24.60 -5.42
CA LYS A 587 -8.52 24.88 -6.86
C LYS A 587 -8.36 26.37 -7.17
N GLN A 588 -8.95 27.24 -6.36
CA GLN A 588 -8.82 28.68 -6.54
C GLN A 588 -7.41 29.22 -6.27
N VAL A 589 -6.71 28.68 -5.27
CA VAL A 589 -5.39 29.16 -4.85
C VAL A 589 -4.25 28.48 -5.62
N LEU A 590 -4.34 27.17 -5.81
CA LEU A 590 -3.26 26.35 -6.39
C LEU A 590 -3.51 25.98 -7.85
N GLY A 591 -4.76 26.04 -8.31
CA GLY A 591 -5.16 25.75 -9.70
C GLY A 591 -6.02 24.48 -9.85
N GLU A 592 -6.69 24.38 -11.00
CA GLU A 592 -7.66 23.33 -11.35
C GLU A 592 -7.10 21.89 -11.32
N HIS A 593 -5.77 21.73 -11.34
CA HIS A 593 -5.13 20.42 -11.21
C HIS A 593 -5.22 19.80 -9.81
N CYS A 594 -5.69 20.57 -8.82
CA CYS A 594 -5.95 20.08 -7.47
C CYS A 594 -7.23 19.27 -7.45
N GLU A 595 -7.14 17.95 -7.68
CA GLU A 595 -8.25 17.02 -7.61
C GLU A 595 -8.17 16.17 -6.33
N GLN A 596 -9.30 15.86 -5.74
CA GLN A 596 -9.37 14.95 -4.61
C GLN A 596 -8.86 13.56 -4.99
N LYS A 597 -7.94 13.02 -4.20
CA LYS A 597 -7.40 11.65 -4.32
C LYS A 597 -7.78 10.76 -3.15
N GLY A 598 -8.27 11.36 -2.09
CA GLY A 598 -8.81 10.68 -0.92
C GLY A 598 -9.29 11.67 0.12
N SER A 599 -10.20 11.23 0.97
CA SER A 599 -10.66 12.01 2.12
C SER A 599 -10.88 11.11 3.32
N TYR A 600 -10.87 11.71 4.49
CA TYR A 600 -11.31 11.10 5.73
C TYR A 600 -11.97 12.16 6.57
N VAL A 601 -13.21 11.91 6.96
CA VAL A 601 -14.05 12.85 7.70
C VAL A 601 -14.60 12.15 8.94
N SER A 602 -14.27 12.67 10.10
CA SER A 602 -14.72 12.18 11.40
C SER A 602 -15.23 13.34 12.26
N PRO A 603 -15.83 13.08 13.44
CA PRO A 603 -16.20 14.15 14.37
C PRO A 603 -15.01 15.01 14.84
N ASP A 604 -13.83 14.43 14.87
CA ASP A 604 -12.63 15.04 15.46
C ASP A 604 -11.80 15.82 14.44
N THR A 605 -11.76 15.36 13.17
CA THR A 605 -10.85 15.92 12.15
C THR A 605 -11.32 15.61 10.76
N LEU A 606 -10.90 16.41 9.82
CA LEU A 606 -10.95 16.10 8.41
C LEU A 606 -9.53 15.97 7.84
N ARG A 607 -9.38 15.09 6.84
CA ARG A 607 -8.17 14.88 6.07
C ARG A 607 -8.53 14.90 4.59
N PHE A 608 -7.76 15.63 3.82
CA PHE A 608 -7.96 15.79 2.38
C PHE A 608 -6.66 15.52 1.62
N ASP A 609 -6.67 14.50 0.78
CA ASP A 609 -5.56 14.13 -0.07
C ASP A 609 -5.86 14.62 -1.49
N PHE A 610 -4.97 15.40 -2.08
CA PHE A 610 -5.18 16.04 -3.38
C PHE A 610 -3.93 16.00 -4.25
N SER A 611 -4.13 16.06 -5.58
CA SER A 611 -3.04 16.14 -6.54
C SER A 611 -2.38 17.51 -6.48
N HIS A 612 -1.10 17.54 -6.06
CA HIS A 612 -0.25 18.73 -6.15
C HIS A 612 1.21 18.30 -6.07
N PHE A 613 2.07 18.95 -6.86
CA PHE A 613 3.40 18.44 -7.18
C PHE A 613 4.53 19.03 -6.35
N GLN A 614 4.25 20.07 -5.57
CA GLN A 614 5.23 20.70 -4.70
C GLN A 614 4.66 20.89 -3.31
N LYS A 615 5.53 21.19 -2.35
CA LYS A 615 5.08 21.57 -1.01
C LYS A 615 4.25 22.85 -1.11
N VAL A 616 3.07 22.85 -0.50
CA VAL A 616 2.26 24.07 -0.38
C VAL A 616 2.93 25.00 0.61
N THR A 617 3.12 26.25 0.21
CA THR A 617 3.76 27.25 1.05
C THR A 617 2.85 27.71 2.19
N ASP A 618 3.45 28.21 3.27
CA ASP A 618 2.70 28.74 4.42
C ASP A 618 1.77 29.90 4.02
N GLU A 619 2.12 30.68 3.01
CA GLU A 619 1.30 31.76 2.49
C GLU A 619 0.10 31.23 1.69
N GLU A 620 0.31 30.24 0.83
CA GLU A 620 -0.77 29.58 0.11
C GLU A 620 -1.75 28.89 1.07
N LEU A 621 -1.22 28.17 2.10
CA LEU A 621 -2.06 27.57 3.13
C LEU A 621 -2.92 28.60 3.88
N ARG A 622 -2.35 29.78 4.18
CA ARG A 622 -3.11 30.87 4.79
C ARG A 622 -4.16 31.44 3.85
N GLN A 623 -3.89 31.51 2.54
CA GLN A 623 -4.88 31.96 1.56
C GLN A 623 -6.04 30.98 1.45
N VAL A 624 -5.76 29.68 1.38
CA VAL A 624 -6.76 28.61 1.39
C VAL A 624 -7.61 28.69 2.67
N GLU A 625 -6.98 28.78 3.84
CA GLU A 625 -7.66 28.85 5.13
C GLU A 625 -8.57 30.11 5.24
N ARG A 626 -8.08 31.26 4.77
CA ARG A 626 -8.89 32.50 4.73
C ARG A 626 -10.11 32.34 3.82
N LEU A 627 -9.93 31.80 2.63
CA LEU A 627 -11.02 31.62 1.67
C LEU A 627 -12.10 30.68 2.21
N VAL A 628 -11.71 29.56 2.84
CA VAL A 628 -12.66 28.66 3.52
C VAL A 628 -13.42 29.39 4.63
N ASN A 629 -12.73 30.11 5.51
CA ASN A 629 -13.35 30.86 6.59
C ASN A 629 -14.21 32.04 6.09
N ASP A 630 -13.90 32.64 4.92
CA ASP A 630 -14.73 33.65 4.27
C ASP A 630 -16.07 33.05 3.80
N MET A 631 -16.04 31.85 3.20
CA MET A 631 -17.26 31.12 2.82
C MET A 631 -18.09 30.67 4.03
N ILE A 632 -17.42 30.32 5.15
CA ILE A 632 -18.11 30.01 6.43
C ILE A 632 -18.87 31.25 6.91
N ARG A 633 -18.23 32.42 6.91
CA ARG A 633 -18.85 33.69 7.35
C ARG A 633 -20.00 34.17 6.47
N GLN A 634 -20.00 33.76 5.19
CA GLN A 634 -21.11 34.09 4.29
C GLN A 634 -22.37 33.27 4.57
N ASP A 635 -22.27 32.24 5.38
CA ASP A 635 -23.38 31.38 5.83
C ASP A 635 -24.27 30.88 4.69
N PHE A 636 -23.66 30.33 3.64
CA PHE A 636 -24.38 29.75 2.52
C PHE A 636 -25.25 28.58 2.98
N PRO A 637 -26.55 28.57 2.64
CA PRO A 637 -27.42 27.43 2.93
C PRO A 637 -27.03 26.22 2.10
N CYS A 638 -27.29 25.02 2.64
CA CYS A 638 -27.14 23.79 1.92
C CYS A 638 -28.16 23.67 0.80
N GLY A 639 -27.70 23.71 -0.45
CA GLY A 639 -28.51 23.33 -1.61
C GLY A 639 -28.36 21.82 -1.81
N GLU A 640 -29.41 21.07 -1.49
CA GLU A 640 -29.50 19.62 -1.70
C GLU A 640 -30.45 19.28 -2.82
N TYR A 641 -29.96 18.55 -3.85
CA TYR A 641 -30.74 18.13 -5.00
C TYR A 641 -30.62 16.61 -5.11
N ARG A 642 -31.69 15.92 -4.70
CA ARG A 642 -31.79 14.46 -4.70
C ARG A 642 -32.31 13.95 -6.05
N ASP A 643 -31.86 12.76 -6.45
CA ASP A 643 -32.34 12.10 -7.68
C ASP A 643 -32.20 12.94 -8.97
N THR A 644 -31.18 13.81 -9.02
CA THR A 644 -30.92 14.68 -10.17
C THR A 644 -30.34 13.84 -11.32
N PRO A 645 -30.89 13.94 -12.56
CA PRO A 645 -30.28 13.31 -13.73
C PRO A 645 -28.82 13.73 -13.90
N LEU A 646 -27.96 12.77 -14.21
CA LEU A 646 -26.50 13.01 -14.30
C LEU A 646 -26.14 14.15 -15.29
N ALA A 647 -26.88 14.26 -16.39
CA ALA A 647 -26.65 15.34 -17.37
C ALA A 647 -26.97 16.73 -16.77
N GLU A 648 -28.12 16.88 -16.08
CA GLU A 648 -28.52 18.11 -15.41
C GLU A 648 -27.55 18.49 -14.29
N ALA A 649 -27.12 17.51 -13.50
CA ALA A 649 -26.15 17.74 -12.44
C ALA A 649 -24.79 18.27 -12.95
N LYS A 650 -24.35 17.81 -14.13
CA LYS A 650 -23.16 18.33 -14.81
C LYS A 650 -23.37 19.77 -15.32
N GLU A 651 -24.56 20.09 -15.84
CA GLU A 651 -24.92 21.45 -16.25
C GLU A 651 -24.94 22.43 -15.07
N MET A 652 -25.26 21.95 -13.85
CA MET A 652 -25.17 22.75 -12.63
C MET A 652 -23.71 23.06 -12.23
N GLY A 653 -22.71 22.54 -12.95
CA GLY A 653 -21.30 22.67 -12.63
C GLY A 653 -20.84 21.77 -11.47
N ALA A 654 -21.60 20.73 -11.16
CA ALA A 654 -21.23 19.84 -10.06
C ALA A 654 -20.01 18.98 -10.42
N VAL A 655 -19.03 19.00 -9.54
CA VAL A 655 -17.77 18.23 -9.65
C VAL A 655 -18.04 16.78 -9.23
N ALA A 656 -17.69 15.85 -10.12
CA ALA A 656 -17.74 14.41 -9.85
C ALA A 656 -16.39 13.96 -9.32
N LEU A 657 -16.37 13.10 -8.31
CA LEU A 657 -15.12 12.42 -7.91
C LEU A 657 -14.67 11.52 -9.04
N PHE A 658 -13.41 11.68 -9.43
CA PHE A 658 -12.84 10.89 -10.52
C PHE A 658 -12.73 9.41 -10.11
N GLY A 659 -13.15 8.50 -11.00
CA GLY A 659 -13.10 7.05 -10.78
C GLY A 659 -14.30 6.47 -10.04
N GLU A 660 -15.32 7.26 -9.69
CA GLU A 660 -16.59 6.74 -9.17
C GLU A 660 -17.62 6.54 -10.27
N LYS A 661 -18.33 5.42 -10.22
CA LYS A 661 -19.47 5.17 -11.09
C LYS A 661 -20.72 5.78 -10.46
N TYR A 662 -21.27 6.74 -11.15
CA TYR A 662 -22.58 7.31 -10.79
C TYR A 662 -23.67 6.63 -11.61
N GLY A 663 -24.80 6.37 -10.99
CA GLY A 663 -26.01 5.93 -11.70
C GLY A 663 -26.58 7.05 -12.59
N ASP A 664 -27.71 6.77 -13.24
CA ASP A 664 -28.41 7.76 -14.07
C ASP A 664 -28.87 8.98 -13.27
N LYS A 665 -29.04 8.84 -11.95
CA LYS A 665 -29.43 9.89 -11.00
C LYS A 665 -28.39 10.00 -9.89
N VAL A 666 -28.10 11.24 -9.50
CA VAL A 666 -27.11 11.57 -8.46
C VAL A 666 -27.66 12.54 -7.44
N ARG A 667 -27.06 12.57 -6.26
CA ARG A 667 -27.31 13.61 -5.25
C ARG A 667 -26.24 14.69 -5.41
N VAL A 668 -26.67 15.95 -5.54
CA VAL A 668 -25.82 17.14 -5.66
C VAL A 668 -25.93 17.96 -4.39
N ILE A 669 -24.78 18.36 -3.85
CA ILE A 669 -24.64 19.26 -2.70
C ILE A 669 -23.97 20.55 -3.16
N LYS A 670 -24.58 21.69 -2.81
CA LYS A 670 -24.12 23.02 -3.19
C LYS A 670 -24.05 23.96 -1.99
N PHE A 671 -22.89 24.60 -1.82
CA PHE A 671 -22.67 25.68 -0.86
C PHE A 671 -22.04 26.88 -1.58
N GLY A 672 -22.87 27.84 -1.94
CA GLY A 672 -22.40 28.98 -2.73
C GLY A 672 -21.71 28.55 -4.03
N PRO A 673 -20.38 28.77 -4.19
CA PRO A 673 -19.65 28.39 -5.39
C PRO A 673 -19.23 26.91 -5.41
N SER A 674 -19.16 26.23 -4.28
CA SER A 674 -18.84 24.79 -4.22
C SER A 674 -20.08 23.99 -4.59
N CYS A 675 -19.94 23.05 -5.55
CA CYS A 675 -21.01 22.20 -6.04
C CYS A 675 -20.44 20.83 -6.41
N GLU A 676 -20.89 19.76 -5.75
CA GLU A 676 -20.28 18.43 -5.87
C GLU A 676 -21.32 17.31 -5.81
N PHE A 677 -21.01 16.17 -6.43
CA PHE A 677 -21.73 14.91 -6.23
C PHE A 677 -21.35 14.32 -4.88
N CYS A 678 -22.28 14.24 -3.96
CA CYS A 678 -21.98 13.76 -2.62
C CYS A 678 -23.15 13.03 -1.96
N GLY A 679 -22.87 11.80 -1.47
CA GLY A 679 -23.79 11.00 -0.67
C GLY A 679 -23.65 11.20 0.85
N GLY A 680 -22.74 12.06 1.31
CA GLY A 680 -22.45 12.26 2.73
C GLY A 680 -23.46 13.15 3.47
N ILE A 681 -23.29 13.24 4.78
CA ILE A 681 -24.08 14.12 5.64
C ILE A 681 -23.41 15.50 5.71
N HIS A 682 -24.20 16.56 5.57
CA HIS A 682 -23.72 17.93 5.54
C HIS A 682 -24.41 18.83 6.55
N ALA A 683 -23.72 19.91 6.93
CA ALA A 683 -24.29 20.97 7.74
C ALA A 683 -25.41 21.68 6.96
N THR A 684 -26.41 22.22 7.66
CA THR A 684 -27.54 22.95 7.04
C THR A 684 -27.11 24.27 6.40
N SER A 685 -26.00 24.85 6.87
CA SER A 685 -25.37 26.03 6.28
C SER A 685 -23.89 26.06 6.61
N THR A 686 -23.07 26.82 5.84
CA THR A 686 -21.64 26.94 6.10
C THR A 686 -21.32 27.60 7.44
N GLY A 687 -22.21 28.48 7.96
CA GLY A 687 -22.03 29.09 9.28
C GLY A 687 -22.01 28.10 10.44
N ARG A 688 -22.66 26.93 10.27
CA ARG A 688 -22.66 25.86 11.27
C ARG A 688 -21.29 25.17 11.44
N ILE A 689 -20.37 25.34 10.51
CA ILE A 689 -19.00 24.85 10.63
C ILE A 689 -18.23 25.54 11.77
N GLY A 690 -18.56 26.81 12.03
CA GLY A 690 -17.88 27.64 13.02
C GLY A 690 -16.56 28.20 12.49
N PHE A 691 -15.44 27.66 12.92
CA PHE A 691 -14.12 28.06 12.46
C PHE A 691 -13.36 26.88 11.87
N PHE A 692 -12.64 27.12 10.79
CA PHE A 692 -11.80 26.13 10.11
C PHE A 692 -10.32 26.44 10.30
N LYS A 693 -9.51 25.44 10.65
CA LYS A 693 -8.08 25.57 10.85
C LYS A 693 -7.29 24.43 10.23
N ILE A 694 -6.34 24.73 9.36
CA ILE A 694 -5.35 23.77 8.86
C ILE A 694 -4.32 23.50 9.96
N ILE A 695 -4.09 22.22 10.27
CA ILE A 695 -3.15 21.76 11.29
C ILE A 695 -1.85 21.30 10.68
N SER A 696 -1.92 20.57 9.59
CA SER A 696 -0.73 20.02 8.94
C SER A 696 -0.89 19.99 7.41
N GLU A 697 0.26 20.05 6.72
CA GLU A 697 0.40 19.77 5.31
C GLU A 697 1.60 18.87 5.10
N SER A 698 1.42 17.76 4.35
CA SER A 698 2.46 16.76 4.17
C SER A 698 2.36 16.05 2.81
N SER A 699 3.42 15.36 2.40
CA SER A 699 3.39 14.48 1.22
C SER A 699 2.95 13.08 1.64
N VAL A 700 2.01 12.48 0.89
CA VAL A 700 1.53 11.12 1.10
C VAL A 700 2.12 10.15 0.08
N ALA A 701 2.16 10.60 -1.16
CA ALA A 701 2.70 9.86 -2.28
C ALA A 701 3.26 10.87 -3.29
N ALA A 702 3.90 10.35 -4.31
CA ALA A 702 4.38 11.15 -5.43
C ALA A 702 3.23 11.95 -6.06
N GLY A 703 3.38 13.27 -6.09
CA GLY A 703 2.36 14.18 -6.65
C GLY A 703 1.05 14.27 -5.85
N VAL A 704 1.02 13.75 -4.60
CA VAL A 704 -0.16 13.84 -3.72
C VAL A 704 0.22 14.45 -2.39
N ARG A 705 -0.49 15.53 -2.07
CA ARG A 705 -0.37 16.26 -0.80
C ARG A 705 -1.56 15.96 0.09
N ARG A 706 -1.35 16.05 1.36
CA ARG A 706 -2.36 15.86 2.40
C ARG A 706 -2.49 17.12 3.23
N ILE A 707 -3.71 17.58 3.42
CA ILE A 707 -4.06 18.57 4.44
C ILE A 707 -4.87 17.87 5.53
N GLU A 708 -4.55 18.15 6.78
CA GLU A 708 -5.36 17.82 7.94
C GLU A 708 -5.87 19.12 8.56
N ALA A 709 -7.14 19.15 8.88
CA ALA A 709 -7.78 20.34 9.41
C ALA A 709 -8.85 20.01 10.46
N LEU A 710 -9.21 21.01 11.23
CA LEU A 710 -10.21 20.96 12.30
C LEU A 710 -11.30 21.98 12.03
N THR A 711 -12.50 21.73 12.60
CA THR A 711 -13.61 22.69 12.59
C THR A 711 -14.19 22.89 13.99
N GLY A 712 -14.96 23.97 14.19
CA GLY A 712 -15.80 24.22 15.33
C GLY A 712 -15.10 24.03 16.69
N LYS A 713 -15.68 23.20 17.54
CA LYS A 713 -15.23 22.94 18.92
C LYS A 713 -13.77 22.45 18.99
N ARG A 714 -13.32 21.64 18.03
CA ARG A 714 -11.93 21.17 18.02
C ARG A 714 -10.93 22.30 17.74
N CYS A 715 -11.35 23.30 16.95
CA CYS A 715 -10.55 24.53 16.78
C CYS A 715 -10.45 25.32 18.08
N GLU A 716 -11.56 25.48 18.82
CA GLU A 716 -11.58 26.18 20.11
C GLU A 716 -10.65 25.49 21.11
N GLU A 717 -10.74 24.17 21.27
CA GLU A 717 -9.87 23.38 22.14
C GLU A 717 -8.38 23.57 21.79
N THR A 718 -8.06 23.60 20.49
CA THR A 718 -6.69 23.84 20.02
C THR A 718 -6.20 25.26 20.31
N ILE A 719 -7.08 26.25 20.16
CA ILE A 719 -6.76 27.65 20.49
C ILE A 719 -6.48 27.79 22.01
N TYR A 720 -7.32 27.21 22.87
CA TYR A 720 -7.11 27.24 24.32
C TYR A 720 -5.79 26.57 24.71
N LEU A 721 -5.44 25.43 24.11
CA LEU A 721 -4.15 24.76 24.34
C LEU A 721 -2.97 25.65 23.95
N LEU A 722 -3.06 26.36 22.82
CA LEU A 722 -2.03 27.31 22.39
C LEU A 722 -1.94 28.52 23.33
N GLU A 723 -3.09 29.07 23.76
CA GLU A 723 -3.13 30.16 24.73
C GLU A 723 -2.50 29.76 26.07
N ASP A 724 -2.83 28.59 26.59
CA ASP A 724 -2.25 28.04 27.81
C ASP A 724 -0.74 27.87 27.66
N THR A 725 -0.29 27.29 26.57
CA THR A 725 1.15 27.12 26.27
C THR A 725 1.87 28.48 26.23
N VAL A 726 1.30 29.48 25.58
CA VAL A 726 1.88 30.84 25.52
C VAL A 726 1.87 31.49 26.87
N ARG A 727 0.81 31.33 27.67
CA ARG A 727 0.71 31.82 29.03
C ARG A 727 1.78 31.23 29.94
N ASP A 728 1.96 29.92 29.87
CA ASP A 728 2.96 29.21 30.68
C ASP A 728 4.39 29.62 30.30
N LEU A 729 4.65 29.74 28.99
CA LEU A 729 5.93 30.28 28.52
C LEU A 729 6.16 31.72 28.99
N LYS A 730 5.16 32.61 28.94
CA LYS A 730 5.26 33.96 29.47
C LYS A 730 5.57 33.95 30.96
N ALA A 731 4.95 33.05 31.74
CA ALA A 731 5.20 32.92 33.18
C ALA A 731 6.64 32.53 33.45
N MET A 732 7.27 31.64 32.67
CA MET A 732 8.69 31.29 32.78
C MET A 732 9.62 32.51 32.56
N PHE A 733 9.18 33.49 31.77
CA PHE A 733 9.93 34.70 31.46
C PHE A 733 9.34 35.97 32.11
N ASN A 734 8.91 35.85 33.35
CA ASN A 734 8.40 36.98 34.18
C ASN A 734 7.24 37.76 33.51
N ASN A 735 6.35 37.09 32.84
CA ASN A 735 5.20 37.64 32.11
C ASN A 735 5.60 38.70 31.05
N ALA A 736 6.69 38.47 30.36
CA ALA A 736 7.20 39.38 29.33
C ALA A 736 6.13 39.70 28.26
N LYS A 737 6.00 41.00 27.94
CA LYS A 737 5.11 41.46 26.88
C LYS A 737 5.59 41.01 25.49
N ASP A 738 6.89 41.08 25.26
CA ASP A 738 7.56 40.58 24.07
C ASP A 738 8.28 39.26 24.40
N LEU A 739 7.54 38.16 24.40
CA LEU A 739 8.07 36.83 24.69
C LEU A 739 9.16 36.42 23.68
N ARG A 740 9.01 36.78 22.41
CA ARG A 740 9.97 36.41 21.35
C ARG A 740 11.31 37.10 21.61
N GLY A 741 11.31 38.39 21.82
CA GLY A 741 12.53 39.16 22.06
C GLY A 741 13.27 38.70 23.31
N VAL A 742 12.54 38.32 24.37
CA VAL A 742 13.14 37.80 25.61
C VAL A 742 13.74 36.40 25.40
N VAL A 743 13.10 35.50 24.64
CA VAL A 743 13.63 34.16 24.31
C VAL A 743 14.88 34.32 23.43
N GLU A 744 14.84 35.17 22.41
CA GLU A 744 15.99 35.42 21.53
C GLU A 744 17.18 35.96 22.36
N LYS A 745 16.94 36.89 23.29
CA LYS A 745 17.97 37.40 24.19
C LYS A 745 18.52 36.30 25.10
N TYR A 746 17.67 35.48 25.70
CA TYR A 746 18.08 34.34 26.52
C TYR A 746 18.99 33.36 25.80
N ILE A 747 18.66 33.03 24.55
CA ILE A 747 19.49 32.16 23.69
C ILE A 747 20.85 32.79 23.46
N GLN A 748 20.90 34.10 23.15
CA GLN A 748 22.14 34.83 22.93
C GLN A 748 23.01 34.87 24.19
N GLU A 749 22.40 35.15 25.36
CA GLU A 749 23.07 35.18 26.65
C GLU A 749 23.63 33.79 27.02
N HIS A 750 22.85 32.74 26.79
CA HIS A 750 23.26 31.35 27.01
C HIS A 750 24.47 30.98 26.13
N ASP A 751 24.43 31.33 24.84
CA ASP A 751 25.50 31.05 23.90
C ASP A 751 26.77 31.84 24.25
N ALA A 752 26.62 33.09 24.68
CA ALA A 752 27.72 33.90 25.15
C ALA A 752 28.35 33.32 26.44
N MET A 753 27.53 32.89 27.38
CA MET A 753 27.98 32.24 28.62
C MET A 753 28.73 30.93 28.32
N ARG A 754 28.22 30.13 27.42
CA ARG A 754 28.85 28.87 26.97
C ARG A 754 30.24 29.12 26.35
N LYS A 755 30.35 30.16 25.53
CA LYS A 755 31.66 30.58 24.98
C LYS A 755 32.63 31.07 26.05
N GLN A 756 32.12 31.84 27.02
CA GLN A 756 32.94 32.28 28.15
C GLN A 756 33.43 31.12 29.01
N MET A 757 32.56 30.18 29.35
CA MET A 757 32.93 28.98 30.08
C MET A 757 34.02 28.17 29.34
N GLU A 758 33.87 27.99 28.02
CA GLU A 758 34.87 27.27 27.22
C GLU A 758 36.22 28.04 27.21
N ASN A 759 36.20 29.36 27.07
CA ASN A 759 37.40 30.18 27.19
C ASN A 759 38.07 30.05 28.58
N PHE A 760 37.30 30.09 29.65
CA PHE A 760 37.82 29.87 31.01
C PHE A 760 38.43 28.48 31.16
N ARG A 761 37.75 27.45 30.61
CA ARG A 761 38.25 26.08 30.60
C ARG A 761 39.63 26.02 29.89
N GLN A 762 39.71 26.60 28.71
CA GLN A 762 40.96 26.60 27.91
C GLN A 762 42.08 27.34 28.56
N GLN A 763 41.79 28.50 29.22
CA GLN A 763 42.79 29.26 30.01
C GLN A 763 43.28 28.46 31.22
N THR A 764 42.34 27.78 31.90
CA THR A 764 42.67 26.92 33.04
C THR A 764 43.55 25.73 32.62
N VAL A 765 43.18 25.08 31.53
CA VAL A 765 43.95 23.98 30.91
C VAL A 765 45.35 24.45 30.52
N ALA A 766 45.48 25.63 29.90
CA ALA A 766 46.77 26.17 29.51
C ALA A 766 47.65 26.49 30.73
N ARG A 767 47.09 27.14 31.79
CA ARG A 767 47.80 27.47 33.03
C ARG A 767 48.28 26.17 33.73
N LEU A 768 47.41 25.18 33.88
CA LEU A 768 47.78 23.93 34.54
C LEU A 768 48.82 23.16 33.73
N ALA A 769 48.70 23.11 32.42
CA ALA A 769 49.69 22.47 31.55
C ALA A 769 51.07 23.15 31.69
N ASN A 770 51.14 24.48 31.64
CA ASN A 770 52.39 25.24 31.85
C ASN A 770 53.03 24.98 33.24
N SER A 771 52.19 25.00 34.29
CA SER A 771 52.70 24.70 35.64
C SER A 771 53.28 23.26 35.76
N LEU A 772 52.64 22.29 35.06
CA LEU A 772 53.13 20.93 35.01
C LEU A 772 54.42 20.79 34.20
N VAL A 773 54.59 21.57 33.13
CA VAL A 773 55.81 21.62 32.35
C VAL A 773 56.97 22.19 33.14
N GLU A 774 56.72 23.29 33.89
CA GLU A 774 57.68 23.91 34.76
C GLU A 774 58.10 23.01 35.93
N GLY A 775 57.15 22.22 36.45
CA GLY A 775 57.40 21.28 37.56
C GLY A 775 57.92 19.90 37.10
N ALA A 776 58.25 19.71 35.81
CA ALA A 776 58.72 18.44 35.31
C ALA A 776 60.06 18.02 35.90
N GLU A 777 60.10 16.88 36.54
CA GLU A 777 61.33 16.26 37.06
C GLU A 777 62.12 15.58 35.92
N THR A 778 63.46 15.51 36.09
CA THR A 778 64.29 14.75 35.14
C THR A 778 64.87 13.54 35.85
N VAL A 779 64.44 12.34 35.40
CA VAL A 779 64.91 11.06 35.91
C VAL A 779 65.65 10.36 34.79
N ASN A 780 66.94 10.08 34.93
CA ASN A 780 67.77 9.42 33.90
C ASN A 780 67.66 10.01 32.49
N GLY A 781 67.54 11.33 32.41
CA GLY A 781 67.41 12.06 31.13
C GLY A 781 66.00 12.12 30.54
N VAL A 782 64.98 11.50 31.21
CA VAL A 782 63.58 11.54 30.83
C VAL A 782 62.84 12.56 31.67
N LYS A 783 62.01 13.39 31.07
CA LYS A 783 61.09 14.31 31.73
C LYS A 783 59.85 13.57 32.24
N VAL A 784 59.66 13.55 33.54
CA VAL A 784 58.54 12.93 34.23
C VAL A 784 57.64 14.04 34.76
N VAL A 785 56.40 14.00 34.31
CA VAL A 785 55.32 14.89 34.80
C VAL A 785 54.26 14.04 35.49
N LYS A 786 54.03 14.23 36.76
CA LYS A 786 52.99 13.55 37.53
C LYS A 786 52.20 14.54 38.37
N ALA A 787 50.90 14.37 38.36
CA ALA A 787 50.01 15.21 39.17
C ALA A 787 48.66 14.55 39.43
N VAL A 788 47.98 15.00 40.51
CA VAL A 788 46.55 14.72 40.74
C VAL A 788 45.83 16.03 40.78
N LEU A 789 44.88 16.23 39.87
CA LEU A 789 44.12 17.49 39.72
C LEU A 789 42.60 17.24 39.73
N PRO A 790 41.79 18.15 40.31
CA PRO A 790 40.32 18.03 40.28
C PRO A 790 39.75 18.61 38.95
N VAL A 791 40.14 18.01 37.83
CA VAL A 791 39.74 18.48 36.49
C VAL A 791 38.87 17.46 35.78
N GLU A 792 37.89 17.93 34.97
CA GLU A 792 37.03 17.06 34.19
C GLU A 792 37.81 16.26 33.16
N PRO A 793 37.26 15.12 32.67
CA PRO A 793 37.96 14.25 31.75
C PRO A 793 38.45 14.92 30.48
N ALA A 794 37.67 15.83 29.89
CA ALA A 794 38.04 16.59 28.69
C ALA A 794 39.26 17.50 28.98
N SER A 795 39.25 18.22 30.10
CA SER A 795 40.34 19.08 30.54
C SER A 795 41.59 18.25 30.86
N ALA A 796 41.47 17.12 31.54
CA ALA A 796 42.58 16.21 31.78
C ALA A 796 43.25 15.74 30.48
N LYS A 797 42.47 15.36 29.46
CA LYS A 797 42.97 15.04 28.13
C LYS A 797 43.72 16.23 27.51
N ASP A 798 43.09 17.41 27.45
CA ASP A 798 43.69 18.61 26.87
C ASP A 798 45.00 19.02 27.58
N ILE A 799 45.07 18.88 28.90
CA ILE A 799 46.30 19.16 29.68
C ILE A 799 47.47 18.24 29.24
N VAL A 800 47.24 16.94 29.18
CA VAL A 800 48.35 16.01 28.83
C VAL A 800 48.80 16.18 27.39
N PHE A 801 47.87 16.52 26.47
CA PHE A 801 48.26 16.86 25.09
C PHE A 801 49.03 18.19 25.00
N LYS A 802 48.72 19.21 25.78
CA LYS A 802 49.51 20.45 25.84
C LYS A 802 50.88 20.24 26.49
N VAL A 803 50.97 19.44 27.56
CA VAL A 803 52.25 19.03 28.14
C VAL A 803 53.13 18.35 27.11
N ARG A 804 52.61 17.41 26.33
CA ARG A 804 53.33 16.72 25.24
C ARG A 804 53.78 17.72 24.16
N ALA A 805 52.93 18.69 23.78
CA ALA A 805 53.31 19.69 22.79
C ALA A 805 54.45 20.60 23.29
N ALA A 806 54.50 20.86 24.59
CA ALA A 806 55.58 21.63 25.19
C ALA A 806 56.88 20.81 25.47
N ILE A 807 56.76 19.52 25.73
CA ILE A 807 57.86 18.56 25.90
C ILE A 807 57.68 17.44 24.86
N PRO A 808 58.18 17.63 23.63
CA PRO A 808 57.93 16.68 22.53
C PRO A 808 58.75 15.38 22.59
N GLU A 809 59.87 15.37 23.31
CA GLU A 809 60.81 14.25 23.40
C GLU A 809 61.05 13.90 24.87
N LYS A 810 61.37 12.61 25.11
CA LYS A 810 61.71 12.05 26.41
C LYS A 810 60.70 12.42 27.52
N LEU A 811 59.39 12.31 27.22
CA LEU A 811 58.29 12.63 28.13
C LEU A 811 57.54 11.40 28.58
N VAL A 812 57.39 11.29 29.91
CA VAL A 812 56.37 10.45 30.57
C VAL A 812 55.46 11.37 31.39
N CYS A 813 54.22 11.55 31.00
CA CYS A 813 53.23 12.38 31.71
C CYS A 813 52.09 11.52 32.24
N VAL A 814 51.87 11.52 33.54
CA VAL A 814 50.79 10.81 34.22
C VAL A 814 49.94 11.80 35.02
N LEU A 815 48.67 11.91 34.64
CA LEU A 815 47.71 12.78 35.27
C LEU A 815 46.54 11.98 35.87
N GLY A 816 46.38 12.07 37.20
CA GLY A 816 45.21 11.63 37.90
C GLY A 816 44.16 12.75 38.00
N SER A 817 42.89 12.41 37.88
CA SER A 817 41.79 13.32 38.17
C SER A 817 40.83 12.75 39.20
N THR A 818 40.29 13.69 40.05
CA THR A 818 39.31 13.37 41.12
C THR A 818 38.04 14.19 40.97
N TYR A 819 37.72 14.64 39.74
CA TYR A 819 36.57 15.49 39.46
C TYR A 819 35.26 14.78 39.81
N GLU A 820 34.36 15.43 40.52
CA GLU A 820 33.06 14.91 41.00
C GLU A 820 33.13 13.52 41.68
N ASN A 821 34.21 13.29 42.43
CA ASN A 821 34.47 11.99 43.06
C ASN A 821 34.57 10.82 42.06
N LYS A 822 34.90 11.10 40.82
CA LYS A 822 35.15 10.09 39.80
C LYS A 822 36.64 10.03 39.48
N PRO A 823 37.32 8.94 39.83
CA PRO A 823 38.77 8.83 39.55
C PRO A 823 38.98 8.60 38.05
N LEU A 824 39.92 9.33 37.51
CA LEU A 824 40.40 9.19 36.14
C LEU A 824 41.94 9.20 36.14
N LEU A 825 42.54 8.34 35.35
CA LEU A 825 43.96 8.29 35.06
C LEU A 825 44.19 8.57 33.59
N SER A 826 45.11 9.45 33.24
CA SER A 826 45.53 9.73 31.86
C SER A 826 47.02 9.62 31.75
N ILE A 827 47.50 8.87 30.75
CA ILE A 827 48.96 8.70 30.50
C ILE A 827 49.23 9.19 29.08
N MET A 828 50.32 10.01 28.96
CA MET A 828 50.81 10.51 27.72
C MET A 828 52.32 10.27 27.63
N LEU A 829 52.77 9.67 26.55
CA LEU A 829 54.17 9.41 26.25
C LEU A 829 54.58 10.17 24.99
N SER A 830 55.84 10.61 24.91
CA SER A 830 56.42 11.09 23.66
C SER A 830 56.72 9.93 22.69
N ASP A 831 56.89 10.21 21.39
CA ASP A 831 57.03 9.20 20.37
C ASP A 831 58.32 8.36 20.48
N ASP A 832 59.40 8.97 20.93
CA ASP A 832 60.71 8.31 21.25
C ASP A 832 60.54 7.34 22.43
N MET A 833 59.77 7.68 23.46
CA MET A 833 59.52 6.78 24.58
C MET A 833 58.75 5.53 24.17
N VAL A 834 57.88 5.66 23.18
CA VAL A 834 57.15 4.52 22.61
C VAL A 834 58.02 3.67 21.71
N LYS A 835 58.84 4.32 20.85
CA LYS A 835 59.63 3.60 19.82
C LYS A 835 60.95 3.05 20.32
N ASP A 836 61.69 3.87 21.07
CA ASP A 836 63.10 3.55 21.45
C ASP A 836 63.19 2.85 22.81
N HIS A 837 62.17 3.08 23.70
CA HIS A 837 62.12 2.47 25.03
C HIS A 837 61.00 1.43 25.18
N ASP A 838 60.28 1.07 24.07
CA ASP A 838 59.20 0.07 23.99
C ASP A 838 58.09 0.29 25.05
N LEU A 839 57.80 1.55 25.41
CA LEU A 839 56.77 1.88 26.35
C LEU A 839 55.40 1.97 25.67
N ASN A 840 54.39 1.49 26.37
CA ASN A 840 53.01 1.50 25.86
C ASN A 840 52.04 2.01 26.95
N ALA A 841 51.49 3.23 26.72
CA ALA A 841 50.58 3.86 27.66
C ALA A 841 49.32 2.99 27.96
N GLY A 842 48.83 2.24 26.97
CA GLY A 842 47.68 1.33 27.15
C GLY A 842 48.01 0.13 28.05
N THR A 843 49.27 -0.36 28.09
CA THR A 843 49.69 -1.42 29.01
C THR A 843 49.92 -0.88 30.40
N ILE A 844 50.59 0.24 30.54
CA ILE A 844 50.84 0.90 31.83
C ILE A 844 49.55 1.27 32.51
N ILE A 845 48.61 1.85 31.77
CA ILE A 845 47.32 2.32 32.36
C ILE A 845 46.46 1.15 32.86
N ARG A 846 46.46 0.00 32.19
CA ARG A 846 45.69 -1.18 32.64
C ARG A 846 46.16 -1.70 33.99
N GLU A 847 47.44 -1.70 34.26
CA GLU A 847 47.99 -2.13 35.54
C GLU A 847 47.75 -1.06 36.64
N ALA A 848 48.03 0.22 36.33
CA ALA A 848 47.85 1.29 37.28
C ALA A 848 46.36 1.52 37.66
N ALA A 849 45.43 1.34 36.71
CA ALA A 849 43.99 1.52 36.95
C ALA A 849 43.37 0.50 37.92
N ARG A 850 44.06 -0.58 38.22
CA ARG A 850 43.61 -1.55 39.27
C ARG A 850 43.52 -0.88 40.62
N LEU A 851 44.43 0.08 40.91
CA LEU A 851 44.46 0.80 42.19
C LEU A 851 43.28 1.77 42.39
N ILE A 852 42.69 2.21 41.31
CA ILE A 852 41.43 2.97 41.32
C ILE A 852 40.19 2.11 41.16
N LYS A 853 40.31 0.78 41.22
CA LYS A 853 39.22 -0.21 40.93
C LYS A 853 38.59 0.09 39.59
N GLY A 854 39.41 0.36 38.58
CA GLY A 854 38.98 0.82 37.28
C GLY A 854 39.55 -0.01 36.14
N GLY A 855 39.25 0.46 34.94
CA GLY A 855 39.78 -0.13 33.68
C GLY A 855 39.75 0.91 32.59
N GLY A 856 40.59 0.66 31.56
CA GLY A 856 40.73 1.55 30.43
C GLY A 856 41.74 1.04 29.44
N GLY A 857 42.14 1.87 28.51
CA GLY A 857 43.09 1.57 27.47
C GLY A 857 43.32 2.76 26.56
N GLY A 858 44.00 2.54 25.47
CA GLY A 858 44.28 3.60 24.49
C GLY A 858 45.35 3.17 23.50
N GLN A 859 45.88 4.13 22.81
CA GLN A 859 47.01 4.00 21.89
C GLN A 859 48.36 3.90 22.64
N PRO A 860 49.45 3.43 22.03
CA PRO A 860 50.78 3.35 22.67
C PRO A 860 51.24 4.67 23.28
N HIS A 861 50.93 5.81 22.69
CA HIS A 861 51.34 7.14 23.14
C HIS A 861 50.34 7.82 24.10
N TYR A 862 49.07 7.40 24.12
CA TYR A 862 48.02 8.00 25.00
C TYR A 862 47.01 6.94 25.40
N ALA A 863 46.76 6.87 26.71
CA ALA A 863 45.69 6.01 27.25
C ALA A 863 45.00 6.70 28.43
N GLN A 864 43.74 6.28 28.65
CA GLN A 864 42.87 6.80 29.71
C GLN A 864 42.09 5.66 30.39
N ALA A 865 41.96 5.73 31.70
CA ALA A 865 41.21 4.77 32.50
C ALA A 865 40.36 5.51 33.56
N GLY A 866 39.11 5.09 33.68
CA GLY A 866 38.21 5.50 34.75
C GLY A 866 38.14 4.46 35.85
N GLY A 867 37.77 4.84 37.07
CA GLY A 867 37.66 3.93 38.20
C GLY A 867 36.50 4.27 39.14
N LYS A 868 36.50 3.63 40.32
CA LYS A 868 35.51 3.81 41.38
C LYS A 868 36.10 4.24 42.71
N ASP A 869 37.42 4.19 42.85
CA ASP A 869 38.16 4.42 44.09
C ASP A 869 39.01 5.68 43.96
N VAL A 870 38.49 6.78 44.50
CA VAL A 870 39.16 8.13 44.45
C VAL A 870 40.41 8.16 45.28
N GLU A 871 40.46 7.46 46.43
CA GLU A 871 41.64 7.46 47.34
C GLU A 871 42.83 6.78 46.68
N GLY A 872 42.58 5.84 45.79
CA GLY A 872 43.61 5.13 45.01
C GLY A 872 44.31 5.95 43.92
N VAL A 873 43.83 7.15 43.57
CA VAL A 873 44.33 7.93 42.42
C VAL A 873 45.80 8.30 42.56
N THR A 874 46.23 8.75 43.68
CA THR A 874 47.65 9.11 43.92
C THR A 874 48.56 7.89 43.76
N ALA A 875 48.18 6.78 44.41
CA ALA A 875 48.93 5.53 44.30
C ALA A 875 48.95 5.00 42.84
N ALA A 876 47.89 5.19 42.08
CA ALA A 876 47.80 4.81 40.68
C ALA A 876 48.73 5.67 39.77
N VAL A 877 48.82 6.99 40.07
CA VAL A 877 49.77 7.88 39.38
C VAL A 877 51.21 7.44 39.64
N ASP A 878 51.58 7.21 40.91
CA ASP A 878 52.92 6.77 41.27
C ASP A 878 53.23 5.41 40.66
N LYS A 879 52.30 4.45 40.66
CA LYS A 879 52.43 3.13 40.03
C LYS A 879 52.61 3.22 38.52
N ALA A 880 51.91 4.16 37.85
CA ALA A 880 52.08 4.36 36.42
C ALA A 880 53.49 4.87 36.06
N VAL A 881 54.05 5.75 36.89
CA VAL A 881 55.46 6.24 36.77
C VAL A 881 56.47 5.11 37.02
N GLU A 882 56.24 4.29 38.05
CA GLU A 882 57.10 3.12 38.36
C GLU A 882 57.10 2.12 37.18
N LEU A 883 55.94 1.83 36.60
CA LEU A 883 55.80 0.92 35.45
C LEU A 883 56.44 1.44 34.15
N ALA A 884 56.74 2.75 34.08
CA ALA A 884 57.49 3.30 32.97
C ALA A 884 59.01 2.91 33.04
N ASN A 885 59.47 2.22 34.11
CA ASN A 885 60.78 1.64 34.24
C ASN A 885 61.93 2.56 33.77
N LEU A 886 62.03 3.76 34.31
CA LEU A 886 63.00 4.79 33.95
C LEU A 886 64.39 4.48 34.55
N HIS A 887 64.99 3.30 34.25
CA HIS A 887 66.31 2.88 34.71
C HIS A 887 67.41 3.34 33.79
#